data_0693493f935a07a1f4f0f5c4dce50ec9
#
_entry.id   0693493f935a07a1f4f0f5c4dce50ec9
#
_cell.length_a   1.000
_cell.length_b   1.000
_cell.length_c   1.000
_cell.angle_alpha   90.00
_cell.angle_beta   90.00
_cell.angle_gamma   90.00
#
_symmetry.space_group_name_H-M   'P 1'
#
loop_
_entity.id
_entity.type
_entity.pdbx_description
1 polymer ?
#
loop_
_entity_poly.entity_id
_entity_poly.type
_entity_poly.pdbx_seq_one_letter_code
_entity_poly.pdbx_strand_id
1 'polypeptide(L)'
;MIRSLRAGVALAAVLSLTAPGFALAIGLPHLPSLPKIGHSSAPAAFQMLPPGVWPQAQSDVPADPDVRFGALPNGMRYAIKRQAVPAGQAAIRLRFDAGSLMESDAQQGLAHFLEHMAFNGSKNVPEGEMVKILERHGLAFGADTNASTNFDETVYKLDLPKTDDDTVDTSLKLMRETASELTIGKEAVDRERGVVLSEERASDSPAYRVFKQRLGFLLPGQRMPQRLPIGHVDVLQKAPPSLIADFYHHYYRPERATLVVVGDFDPAAMEAKIRAKFADWRAVGPAGPEPDLGRVEPRKTEAKLLVEPAAALSLQVTWVRPPDLAQDRLAKRRSDIVEQLAFAVLNRRFSALARSAQPPFLGAVAFKADQGHSAEVTMLNLVAQPDGWRTALAAVDQEERRAVRYGVRQDELDREIAEVRASSQAAVAGAATRRPAQIADEIVGSLGDQEVVTAPAEDLAIFESAVKGLKADTVSAALKAAFSGQGPLVFMSSPKPVQGAEPAILAEYASTQKVAVAPPTAPHQVAWPYESFGTPGKVAETKEITDLDTVFVRFDNGVRLTVKPTKFRDDEVLVRVNIGDGLQDLPKDRQSLAWFGNAFIEGGLKQIDNEDTERVLASKVYGARFAVGEDAFVLSGSTRTADLPTEMQVLTAYVSDPGWRSEAFKRQQSAGRTLHDQMEGTDGGVIQRELSGLLHAGDRRFTFPSRDDIAKAQLADLQAQVEPHLANDPIEVVIVGDITVDKAIDAVSRTFGALPARRAAQPVPASQRLVSFPAANAQPLMLTHKGRADQAIGYVAWPTNDLWANPQQALDNDVLGEVMDLRLIDELREAQGVTYSPSVSYSHSLTWTGWGYLAASVEVPPAKLDGFFRDVSKIANDLRTKDVTADELERAKKPRIDKLEKSRVTNQYWLAELSGAQADPRRLDFIRHIIPGTERVTAADVKRAAQLFLKDDKAYKLAVEPQGRKAAD
;
A
#
# COMPACT_ATOMS: atom_id res chain seq x y z
N MET A 1 6.77 -7.87 9.96
CA MET A 1 6.80 -8.11 8.50
C MET A 1 6.09 -9.40 8.08
N ILE A 2 6.01 -10.39 8.94
CA ILE A 2 5.30 -11.67 8.65
C ILE A 2 3.77 -11.55 8.85
N ARG A 3 3.27 -10.52 9.54
CA ARG A 3 1.87 -10.41 9.98
C ARG A 3 1.00 -9.36 9.29
N SER A 4 1.57 -8.36 8.64
CA SER A 4 0.81 -7.23 8.09
C SER A 4 0.10 -7.47 6.75
N LEU A 5 -0.01 -8.71 6.28
CA LEU A 5 -0.54 -9.05 4.95
C LEU A 5 -1.91 -9.76 4.94
N ARG A 6 -2.53 -9.98 6.11
CA ARG A 6 -3.74 -10.81 6.16
C ARG A 6 -5.02 -10.12 5.68
N ALA A 7 -5.23 -8.88 6.00
CA ALA A 7 -6.47 -8.17 5.60
C ALA A 7 -6.39 -7.54 4.20
N GLY A 8 -5.18 -7.16 3.76
CA GLY A 8 -4.95 -6.52 2.46
C GLY A 8 -4.80 -7.48 1.26
N VAL A 9 -4.45 -8.74 1.50
CA VAL A 9 -4.03 -9.67 0.43
C VAL A 9 -5.21 -10.14 -0.43
N ALA A 10 -6.41 -10.26 0.10
CA ALA A 10 -7.57 -10.64 -0.73
C ALA A 10 -7.98 -9.51 -1.70
N LEU A 11 -7.76 -8.25 -1.35
CA LEU A 11 -8.03 -7.09 -2.20
C LEU A 11 -6.75 -6.63 -2.95
N ALA A 12 -5.59 -6.66 -2.29
CA ALA A 12 -4.32 -6.18 -2.84
C ALA A 12 -3.70 -7.13 -3.89
N ALA A 13 -3.94 -8.44 -3.83
CA ALA A 13 -3.44 -9.38 -4.85
C ALA A 13 -4.03 -9.13 -6.25
N VAL A 14 -5.18 -8.47 -6.34
CA VAL A 14 -5.77 -8.03 -7.62
C VAL A 14 -5.30 -6.64 -8.02
N LEU A 15 -5.00 -5.77 -7.04
CA LEU A 15 -4.56 -4.38 -7.27
C LEU A 15 -3.04 -4.24 -7.47
N SER A 16 -2.22 -5.13 -6.92
CA SER A 16 -0.76 -5.04 -7.02
C SER A 16 -0.16 -5.43 -8.37
N LEU A 17 -0.95 -5.98 -9.28
CA LEU A 17 -0.52 -6.21 -10.68
C LEU A 17 -0.64 -4.96 -11.57
N THR A 18 -1.20 -3.85 -11.06
CA THR A 18 -1.49 -2.66 -11.86
C THR A 18 -0.75 -1.38 -11.44
N ALA A 19 0.03 -1.40 -10.37
CA ALA A 19 0.82 -0.23 -9.97
C ALA A 19 2.29 -0.38 -10.39
N PRO A 20 2.86 0.52 -11.16
CA PRO A 20 4.29 0.53 -11.38
C PRO A 20 4.99 0.97 -10.09
N GLY A 21 5.74 0.07 -9.47
CA GLY A 21 6.66 0.46 -8.41
C GLY A 21 6.62 -0.31 -7.09
N PHE A 22 5.82 -1.36 -6.94
CA PHE A 22 5.91 -2.21 -5.76
C PHE A 22 6.56 -3.56 -6.12
N ALA A 23 7.85 -3.68 -5.86
CA ALA A 23 8.46 -4.98 -5.66
C ALA A 23 7.88 -5.54 -4.36
N LEU A 24 7.06 -6.59 -4.47
CA LEU A 24 6.57 -7.34 -3.33
C LEU A 24 7.76 -8.06 -2.67
N ALA A 25 8.21 -7.55 -1.53
CA ALA A 25 8.74 -8.46 -0.53
C ALA A 25 7.54 -9.30 -0.08
N ILE A 26 7.42 -10.50 -0.61
CA ILE A 26 6.34 -11.43 -0.27
C ILE A 26 6.63 -11.93 1.15
N GLY A 27 5.99 -11.32 2.14
CA GLY A 27 5.86 -11.89 3.47
C GLY A 27 4.91 -13.08 3.40
N LEU A 28 5.32 -14.19 3.95
CA LEU A 28 4.63 -15.47 3.86
C LEU A 28 3.47 -15.57 4.88
N PRO A 29 2.28 -16.09 4.55
CA PRO A 29 1.17 -16.32 5.48
C PRO A 29 1.26 -17.70 6.18
N HIS A 30 0.56 -17.90 7.30
CA HIS A 30 0.61 -19.10 8.17
C HIS A 30 -0.33 -20.23 7.79
N LEU A 31 -0.08 -21.45 8.26
CA LEU A 31 -0.74 -22.69 7.86
C LEU A 31 -0.97 -23.73 8.97
N PRO A 32 -1.98 -24.57 8.88
CA PRO A 32 -2.31 -25.61 9.86
C PRO A 32 -1.94 -27.04 9.50
N SER A 33 -2.00 -27.92 10.51
CA SER A 33 -1.55 -29.30 10.54
C SER A 33 -2.50 -30.32 9.86
N LEU A 34 -1.92 -31.45 9.42
CA LEU A 34 -2.62 -32.59 8.85
C LEU A 34 -3.57 -33.27 9.86
N PRO A 35 -4.83 -33.56 9.49
CA PRO A 35 -5.73 -34.29 10.36
C PRO A 35 -5.48 -35.78 10.28
N LYS A 36 -5.46 -36.43 11.45
CA LYS A 36 -5.68 -37.88 11.54
C LYS A 36 -7.16 -38.18 11.28
N ILE A 37 -7.41 -39.08 10.37
CA ILE A 37 -8.76 -39.56 10.07
C ILE A 37 -9.37 -40.17 11.35
N GLY A 38 -10.37 -39.54 11.90
CA GLY A 38 -11.11 -40.01 13.06
C GLY A 38 -12.45 -39.33 13.18
N HIS A 39 -13.48 -40.10 12.91
CA HIS A 39 -14.90 -39.97 13.23
C HIS A 39 -15.58 -38.58 13.27
N SER A 40 -16.61 -38.48 12.43
CA SER A 40 -17.63 -37.45 12.28
C SER A 40 -18.18 -36.95 13.63
N SER A 41 -17.62 -35.87 14.12
CA SER A 41 -18.33 -34.88 14.92
C SER A 41 -18.62 -33.65 14.04
N ALA A 42 -19.74 -32.97 14.27
CA ALA A 42 -20.07 -31.73 13.58
C ALA A 42 -18.86 -30.78 13.65
N PRO A 43 -18.50 -30.08 12.56
CA PRO A 43 -17.38 -29.16 12.60
C PRO A 43 -17.59 -28.15 13.72
N ALA A 44 -16.55 -27.88 14.52
CA ALA A 44 -16.59 -26.89 15.58
C ALA A 44 -16.88 -25.53 14.94
N ALA A 45 -17.82 -24.77 15.52
CA ALA A 45 -18.02 -23.38 15.16
C ALA A 45 -16.87 -22.55 15.77
N PHE A 46 -16.46 -21.47 15.09
CA PHE A 46 -15.54 -20.49 15.67
C PHE A 46 -16.11 -19.98 16.99
N GLN A 47 -15.30 -20.01 18.02
CA GLN A 47 -15.69 -19.54 19.35
C GLN A 47 -14.75 -18.45 19.79
N MET A 48 -15.30 -17.31 20.16
CA MET A 48 -14.57 -16.24 20.82
C MET A 48 -13.95 -16.72 22.12
N LEU A 49 -12.77 -16.22 22.44
CA LEU A 49 -12.19 -16.42 23.76
C LEU A 49 -13.09 -15.82 24.86
N PRO A 50 -13.13 -16.43 26.05
CA PRO A 50 -13.89 -15.86 27.17
C PRO A 50 -13.46 -14.42 27.45
N PRO A 51 -14.37 -13.55 27.97
CA PRO A 51 -14.06 -12.17 28.30
C PRO A 51 -12.79 -12.02 29.12
N GLY A 52 -11.91 -11.11 28.70
CA GLY A 52 -10.64 -10.84 29.38
C GLY A 52 -9.53 -11.90 29.18
N VAL A 53 -9.80 -13.00 28.49
CA VAL A 53 -8.79 -14.05 28.23
C VAL A 53 -8.00 -13.73 26.96
N TRP A 54 -6.67 -13.88 27.06
CA TRP A 54 -5.73 -13.71 25.94
C TRP A 54 -5.33 -15.06 25.36
N PRO A 55 -4.98 -15.14 24.05
CA PRO A 55 -4.63 -16.40 23.38
C PRO A 55 -3.51 -17.19 24.06
N GLN A 56 -2.48 -16.53 24.60
CA GLN A 56 -1.35 -17.14 25.28
C GLN A 56 -1.75 -17.92 26.56
N ALA A 57 -2.93 -17.66 27.13
CA ALA A 57 -3.41 -18.43 28.28
C ALA A 57 -3.76 -19.90 27.91
N GLN A 58 -3.94 -20.17 26.62
CA GLN A 58 -4.33 -21.48 26.09
C GLN A 58 -3.32 -22.05 25.08
N SER A 59 -2.14 -21.42 24.95
CA SER A 59 -1.10 -21.73 23.97
C SER A 59 0.23 -22.05 24.62
N ASP A 60 1.08 -22.84 23.92
CA ASP A 60 2.49 -23.06 24.24
C ASP A 60 3.44 -22.13 23.44
N VAL A 61 2.87 -21.22 22.63
CA VAL A 61 3.64 -20.20 21.91
C VAL A 61 4.06 -19.10 22.91
N PRO A 62 5.36 -18.72 22.97
CA PRO A 62 5.82 -17.66 23.85
C PRO A 62 5.25 -16.30 23.37
N ALA A 63 4.59 -15.58 24.28
CA ALA A 63 4.13 -14.23 24.00
C ALA A 63 5.30 -13.23 24.02
N ASP A 64 5.15 -12.11 23.29
CA ASP A 64 6.09 -10.99 23.32
C ASP A 64 6.27 -10.50 24.78
N PRO A 65 7.47 -10.63 25.35
CA PRO A 65 7.72 -10.27 26.76
C PRO A 65 7.62 -8.77 27.03
N ASP A 66 7.74 -7.93 25.99
CA ASP A 66 7.69 -6.48 26.12
C ASP A 66 6.26 -5.93 26.04
N VAL A 67 5.26 -6.78 25.76
CA VAL A 67 3.85 -6.40 25.75
C VAL A 67 3.22 -6.71 27.10
N ARG A 68 2.67 -5.68 27.75
CA ARG A 68 1.85 -5.83 28.94
C ARG A 68 0.41 -6.14 28.53
N PHE A 69 0.03 -7.41 28.61
CA PHE A 69 -1.33 -7.88 28.40
C PHE A 69 -2.14 -7.78 29.69
N GLY A 70 -3.37 -7.28 29.61
CA GLY A 70 -4.24 -7.19 30.76
C GLY A 70 -5.71 -7.23 30.39
N ALA A 71 -6.57 -7.26 31.43
CA ALA A 71 -8.01 -7.14 31.30
C ALA A 71 -8.58 -6.26 32.41
N LEU A 72 -9.66 -5.56 32.12
CA LEU A 72 -10.44 -4.79 33.07
C LEU A 72 -11.52 -5.69 33.71
N PRO A 73 -12.07 -5.33 34.89
CA PRO A 73 -13.12 -6.12 35.53
C PRO A 73 -14.40 -6.27 34.71
N ASN A 74 -14.62 -5.40 33.73
CA ASN A 74 -15.75 -5.45 32.80
C ASN A 74 -15.53 -6.37 31.58
N GLY A 75 -14.37 -7.04 31.48
CA GLY A 75 -14.01 -7.98 30.40
C GLY A 75 -13.25 -7.35 29.25
N MET A 76 -13.08 -6.03 29.20
CA MET A 76 -12.27 -5.35 28.18
C MET A 76 -10.81 -5.75 28.30
N ARG A 77 -10.17 -6.09 27.17
CA ARG A 77 -8.74 -6.40 27.08
C ARG A 77 -7.92 -5.15 26.76
N TYR A 78 -6.66 -5.16 27.16
CA TYR A 78 -5.71 -4.15 26.71
C TYR A 78 -4.31 -4.75 26.53
N ALA A 79 -3.58 -4.23 25.53
CA ALA A 79 -2.18 -4.51 25.28
C ALA A 79 -1.39 -3.20 25.26
N ILE A 80 -0.32 -3.12 26.04
CA ILE A 80 0.52 -1.93 26.16
C ILE A 80 1.96 -2.31 25.86
N LYS A 81 2.58 -1.65 24.88
CA LYS A 81 4.00 -1.84 24.58
C LYS A 81 4.74 -0.50 24.54
N ARG A 82 5.85 -0.41 25.29
CA ARG A 82 6.73 0.74 25.12
C ARG A 82 7.55 0.60 23.85
N GLN A 83 7.55 1.64 23.05
CA GLN A 83 8.37 1.80 21.83
C GLN A 83 8.94 3.21 21.83
N ALA A 84 10.20 3.35 22.23
CA ALA A 84 10.83 4.63 22.46
C ALA A 84 11.33 5.35 21.19
N VAL A 85 11.25 4.71 20.03
CA VAL A 85 11.68 5.25 18.74
C VAL A 85 10.53 5.09 17.74
N PRO A 86 10.09 6.18 17.11
CA PRO A 86 10.49 7.59 17.32
C PRO A 86 10.06 8.11 18.69
N ALA A 87 10.89 8.98 19.29
CA ALA A 87 10.61 9.56 20.59
C ALA A 87 9.34 10.41 20.58
N GLY A 88 8.56 10.33 21.66
CA GLY A 88 7.36 11.11 21.86
C GLY A 88 6.18 10.76 20.95
N GLN A 89 6.21 9.66 20.22
CA GLN A 89 5.10 9.21 19.36
C GLN A 89 4.41 7.98 19.95
N ALA A 90 3.11 7.84 19.67
CA ALA A 90 2.34 6.66 20.05
C ALA A 90 1.26 6.32 19.03
N ALA A 91 0.77 5.08 19.08
CA ALA A 91 -0.38 4.60 18.33
C ALA A 91 -1.41 4.00 19.28
N ILE A 92 -2.67 4.36 19.11
CA ILE A 92 -3.81 3.80 19.85
C ILE A 92 -4.71 3.08 18.84
N ARG A 93 -5.12 1.87 19.17
CA ARG A 93 -6.11 1.08 18.40
C ARG A 93 -7.20 0.61 19.35
N LEU A 94 -8.43 0.96 19.07
CA LEU A 94 -9.60 0.40 19.74
C LEU A 94 -10.28 -0.56 18.78
N ARG A 95 -10.18 -1.86 19.05
CA ARG A 95 -10.79 -2.93 18.27
C ARG A 95 -12.04 -3.43 18.96
N PHE A 96 -13.09 -3.61 18.18
CA PHE A 96 -14.27 -4.42 18.54
C PHE A 96 -14.25 -5.71 17.72
N ASP A 97 -14.45 -6.84 18.38
CA ASP A 97 -14.67 -8.13 17.75
C ASP A 97 -16.12 -8.18 17.22
N ALA A 98 -16.42 -7.28 16.29
CA ALA A 98 -17.73 -7.08 15.68
C ALA A 98 -17.55 -6.39 14.31
N GLY A 99 -18.09 -6.99 13.28
CA GLY A 99 -18.06 -6.49 11.91
C GLY A 99 -19.34 -6.89 11.16
N SER A 100 -19.28 -6.88 9.84
CA SER A 100 -20.48 -7.10 9.01
C SER A 100 -21.09 -8.52 9.15
N LEU A 101 -20.31 -9.52 9.58
CA LEU A 101 -20.85 -10.87 9.84
C LEU A 101 -21.89 -10.89 10.97
N MET A 102 -21.86 -9.95 11.89
CA MET A 102 -22.80 -9.82 13.02
C MET A 102 -24.15 -9.22 12.60
N GLU A 103 -24.25 -8.59 11.45
CA GLU A 103 -25.43 -7.91 10.97
C GLU A 103 -26.59 -8.86 10.68
N SER A 104 -27.81 -8.50 11.06
CA SER A 104 -29.02 -9.13 10.54
C SER A 104 -29.27 -8.76 9.06
N ASP A 105 -30.26 -9.39 8.40
CA ASP A 105 -30.61 -9.05 7.03
C ASP A 105 -31.08 -7.59 6.87
N ALA A 106 -31.69 -7.02 7.92
CA ALA A 106 -32.12 -5.64 7.94
C ALA A 106 -30.98 -4.64 8.23
N GLN A 107 -29.79 -5.14 8.59
CA GLN A 107 -28.65 -4.29 9.04
C GLN A 107 -27.46 -4.36 8.06
N GLN A 108 -27.59 -4.91 6.87
CA GLN A 108 -26.47 -5.05 5.92
C GLN A 108 -25.82 -3.71 5.58
N GLY A 109 -24.59 -3.51 6.07
CA GLY A 109 -23.79 -2.28 5.95
C GLY A 109 -23.91 -1.35 7.17
N LEU A 110 -24.66 -1.70 8.21
CA LEU A 110 -24.81 -0.84 9.37
C LEU A 110 -23.66 -0.91 10.36
N ALA A 111 -22.86 -1.98 10.35
CA ALA A 111 -21.59 -2.03 11.07
C ALA A 111 -20.62 -0.93 10.56
N HIS A 112 -20.49 -0.79 9.24
CA HIS A 112 -19.71 0.24 8.61
C HIS A 112 -20.34 1.63 8.78
N PHE A 113 -21.67 1.75 8.64
CA PHE A 113 -22.36 3.02 8.89
C PHE A 113 -22.16 3.49 10.36
N LEU A 114 -22.15 2.56 11.33
CA LEU A 114 -21.84 2.89 12.73
C LEU A 114 -20.42 3.41 12.90
N GLU A 115 -19.46 2.86 12.15
CA GLU A 115 -18.09 3.37 12.13
C GLU A 115 -18.06 4.86 11.77
N HIS A 116 -18.78 5.28 10.71
CA HIS A 116 -18.94 6.68 10.34
C HIS A 116 -19.59 7.50 11.44
N MET A 117 -20.64 6.96 12.07
CA MET A 117 -21.34 7.64 13.15
C MET A 117 -20.44 7.91 14.37
N ALA A 118 -19.35 7.17 14.54
CA ALA A 118 -18.39 7.41 15.62
C ALA A 118 -17.71 8.78 15.53
N PHE A 119 -17.65 9.38 14.35
CA PHE A 119 -17.12 10.74 14.12
C PHE A 119 -18.21 11.82 14.16
N ASN A 120 -19.49 11.43 14.24
CA ASN A 120 -20.64 12.30 14.10
C ASN A 120 -21.29 12.67 15.46
N GLY A 121 -20.51 12.67 16.53
CA GLY A 121 -20.92 13.18 17.84
C GLY A 121 -21.25 12.12 18.87
N SER A 122 -21.01 12.52 20.11
CA SER A 122 -21.25 11.73 21.30
C SER A 122 -21.80 12.61 22.41
N LYS A 123 -22.07 12.02 23.57
CA LYS A 123 -22.63 12.70 24.74
C LYS A 123 -21.82 13.93 25.19
N ASN A 124 -20.47 13.83 25.12
CA ASN A 124 -19.58 14.89 25.61
C ASN A 124 -18.76 15.56 24.49
N VAL A 125 -18.95 15.14 23.25
CA VAL A 125 -18.30 15.71 22.07
C VAL A 125 -19.37 16.03 21.03
N PRO A 126 -19.69 17.33 20.83
CA PRO A 126 -20.68 17.72 19.84
C PRO A 126 -20.32 17.23 18.44
N GLU A 127 -21.31 17.08 17.60
CA GLU A 127 -21.17 16.74 16.20
C GLU A 127 -20.20 17.70 15.46
N GLY A 128 -19.31 17.17 14.63
CA GLY A 128 -18.29 17.92 13.89
C GLY A 128 -17.10 18.41 14.73
N GLU A 129 -17.08 18.19 16.04
CA GLU A 129 -15.99 18.63 16.90
C GLU A 129 -14.88 17.58 17.10
N MET A 130 -15.16 16.30 16.96
CA MET A 130 -14.15 15.23 17.17
C MET A 130 -12.93 15.42 16.27
N VAL A 131 -13.13 15.58 14.97
CA VAL A 131 -12.07 15.79 13.98
C VAL A 131 -11.30 17.08 14.30
N LYS A 132 -12.00 18.19 14.58
CA LYS A 132 -11.37 19.47 14.91
C LYS A 132 -10.51 19.40 16.19
N ILE A 133 -10.97 18.65 17.20
CA ILE A 133 -10.18 18.41 18.43
C ILE A 133 -8.87 17.70 18.05
N LEU A 134 -8.94 16.64 17.24
CA LEU A 134 -7.77 15.87 16.82
C LEU A 134 -6.81 16.73 15.97
N GLU A 135 -7.32 17.54 15.04
CA GLU A 135 -6.51 18.46 14.24
C GLU A 135 -5.78 19.50 15.11
N ARG A 136 -6.43 20.04 16.15
CA ARG A 136 -5.76 20.94 17.12
C ARG A 136 -4.65 20.23 17.92
N HIS A 137 -4.72 18.90 18.05
CA HIS A 137 -3.64 18.06 18.61
C HIS A 137 -2.62 17.60 17.58
N GLY A 138 -2.74 18.04 16.31
CA GLY A 138 -1.79 17.73 15.24
C GLY A 138 -2.05 16.41 14.48
N LEU A 139 -3.22 15.78 14.72
CA LEU A 139 -3.61 14.58 13.97
C LEU A 139 -4.40 14.96 12.71
N ALA A 140 -3.90 14.60 11.55
CA ALA A 140 -4.62 14.77 10.29
C ALA A 140 -5.71 13.69 10.13
N PHE A 141 -6.93 14.12 9.76
CA PHE A 141 -7.98 13.17 9.41
C PHE A 141 -7.61 12.35 8.16
N GLY A 142 -7.91 11.07 8.18
CA GLY A 142 -7.53 10.12 7.13
C GLY A 142 -6.10 9.57 7.26
N ALA A 143 -5.13 10.39 7.64
CA ALA A 143 -3.73 9.97 7.76
C ALA A 143 -3.38 9.46 9.17
N ASP A 144 -3.70 10.24 10.21
CA ASP A 144 -3.38 9.93 11.61
C ASP A 144 -4.60 9.47 12.40
N THR A 145 -5.81 9.76 11.90
CA THR A 145 -7.09 9.41 12.49
C THR A 145 -7.92 8.70 11.43
N ASN A 146 -8.26 7.46 11.68
CA ASN A 146 -9.06 6.65 10.75
C ASN A 146 -9.80 5.55 11.50
N ALA A 147 -10.71 4.87 10.79
CA ALA A 147 -11.32 3.64 11.25
C ALA A 147 -11.46 2.66 10.08
N SER A 148 -11.81 1.43 10.37
CA SER A 148 -12.09 0.42 9.37
C SER A 148 -13.02 -0.65 9.89
N THR A 149 -14.00 -1.04 9.08
CA THR A 149 -14.90 -2.15 9.33
C THR A 149 -14.61 -3.29 8.37
N ASN A 150 -14.41 -4.49 8.93
CA ASN A 150 -14.20 -5.71 8.17
C ASN A 150 -15.37 -6.69 8.44
N PHE A 151 -15.22 -7.94 8.03
CA PHE A 151 -16.22 -8.97 8.25
C PHE A 151 -16.46 -9.27 9.74
N ASP A 152 -15.42 -9.31 10.55
CA ASP A 152 -15.41 -9.78 11.95
C ASP A 152 -14.92 -8.73 12.96
N GLU A 153 -14.46 -7.57 12.49
CA GLU A 153 -13.91 -6.52 13.34
C GLU A 153 -14.27 -5.11 12.88
N THR A 154 -14.27 -4.19 13.83
CA THR A 154 -14.20 -2.73 13.59
C THR A 154 -13.05 -2.16 14.42
N VAL A 155 -12.18 -1.36 13.80
CA VAL A 155 -10.97 -0.83 14.45
C VAL A 155 -10.90 0.68 14.27
N TYR A 156 -10.79 1.42 15.37
CA TYR A 156 -10.54 2.87 15.41
C TYR A 156 -9.07 3.12 15.69
N LYS A 157 -8.46 4.06 14.96
CA LYS A 157 -7.01 4.29 14.92
C LYS A 157 -6.68 5.76 15.20
N LEU A 158 -5.71 5.99 16.11
CA LEU A 158 -5.10 7.30 16.34
C LEU A 158 -3.58 7.12 16.36
N ASP A 159 -2.85 7.88 15.53
CA ASP A 159 -1.39 7.91 15.49
C ASP A 159 -0.89 9.26 16.05
N LEU A 160 -0.62 9.26 17.34
CA LEU A 160 -0.31 10.46 18.12
C LEU A 160 1.06 11.02 17.76
N PRO A 161 1.14 12.32 17.39
CA PRO A 161 2.41 12.99 17.17
C PRO A 161 3.19 13.24 18.46
N LYS A 162 2.49 13.29 19.62
CA LYS A 162 3.03 13.58 20.95
C LYS A 162 2.41 12.66 22.00
N THR A 163 3.19 12.37 23.04
CA THR A 163 2.77 11.55 24.20
C THR A 163 2.62 12.39 25.48
N ASP A 164 2.41 13.72 25.36
CA ASP A 164 2.06 14.54 26.52
C ASP A 164 0.69 14.15 27.09
N ASP A 165 0.47 14.48 28.37
CA ASP A 165 -0.74 14.07 29.09
C ASP A 165 -2.03 14.58 28.42
N ASP A 166 -2.02 15.79 27.87
CA ASP A 166 -3.20 16.38 27.23
C ASP A 166 -3.59 15.62 25.95
N THR A 167 -2.62 15.34 25.08
CA THR A 167 -2.85 14.58 23.85
C THR A 167 -3.32 13.16 24.16
N VAL A 168 -2.67 12.46 25.11
CA VAL A 168 -3.03 11.09 25.49
C VAL A 168 -4.40 11.04 26.15
N ASP A 169 -4.68 11.91 27.12
CA ASP A 169 -5.95 11.91 27.88
C ASP A 169 -7.15 12.30 26.98
N THR A 170 -6.94 13.24 26.05
CA THR A 170 -7.93 13.58 25.01
C THR A 170 -8.20 12.39 24.09
N SER A 171 -7.15 11.73 23.60
CA SER A 171 -7.28 10.55 22.73
C SER A 171 -8.00 9.39 23.42
N LEU A 172 -7.66 9.07 24.67
CA LEU A 172 -8.35 8.04 25.45
C LEU A 172 -9.82 8.44 25.77
N LYS A 173 -10.08 9.74 25.98
CA LYS A 173 -11.45 10.24 26.12
C LYS A 173 -12.25 10.00 24.84
N LEU A 174 -11.73 10.37 23.69
CA LEU A 174 -12.43 10.18 22.40
C LEU A 174 -12.68 8.70 22.12
N MET A 175 -11.70 7.81 22.38
CA MET A 175 -11.90 6.35 22.27
C MET A 175 -13.00 5.85 23.23
N ARG A 176 -13.11 6.42 24.44
CA ARG A 176 -14.17 6.07 25.38
C ARG A 176 -15.55 6.57 24.92
N GLU A 177 -15.61 7.78 24.33
CA GLU A 177 -16.83 8.31 23.71
C GLU A 177 -17.31 7.40 22.56
N THR A 178 -16.41 7.01 21.67
CA THR A 178 -16.69 6.03 20.60
C THR A 178 -17.20 4.70 21.17
N ALA A 179 -16.58 4.22 22.24
CA ALA A 179 -16.91 2.90 22.80
C ALA A 179 -18.32 2.84 23.41
N SER A 180 -18.84 3.91 24.00
CA SER A 180 -20.05 3.80 24.82
C SER A 180 -20.99 5.00 24.85
N GLU A 181 -20.66 6.11 24.22
CA GLU A 181 -21.39 7.38 24.41
C GLU A 181 -21.88 7.99 23.07
N LEU A 182 -21.89 7.23 21.95
CA LEU A 182 -22.37 7.74 20.66
C LEU A 182 -23.83 8.14 20.71
N THR A 183 -24.20 9.26 20.07
CA THR A 183 -25.56 9.81 20.11
C THR A 183 -26.44 9.38 18.94
N ILE A 184 -25.96 8.84 17.87
CA ILE A 184 -26.66 8.32 16.68
C ILE A 184 -27.97 9.09 16.37
N GLY A 185 -27.85 10.40 16.22
CA GLY A 185 -28.98 11.32 16.02
C GLY A 185 -29.54 11.22 14.58
N LYS A 186 -30.84 11.49 14.41
CA LYS A 186 -31.51 11.38 13.13
C LYS A 186 -30.90 12.30 12.07
N GLU A 187 -30.65 13.55 12.41
CA GLU A 187 -30.08 14.54 11.49
C GLU A 187 -28.67 14.15 11.03
N ALA A 188 -27.85 13.65 11.95
CA ALA A 188 -26.50 13.17 11.66
C ALA A 188 -26.53 11.92 10.76
N VAL A 189 -27.39 10.93 11.07
CA VAL A 189 -27.57 9.72 10.24
C VAL A 189 -28.06 10.08 8.84
N ASP A 190 -29.04 10.99 8.70
CA ASP A 190 -29.59 11.37 7.39
C ASP A 190 -28.53 12.10 6.53
N ARG A 191 -27.64 12.84 7.12
CA ARG A 191 -26.52 13.53 6.47
C ARG A 191 -25.42 12.53 6.07
N GLU A 192 -24.97 11.72 7.02
CA GLU A 192 -23.90 10.74 6.82
C GLU A 192 -24.29 9.64 5.83
N ARG A 193 -25.58 9.37 5.67
CA ARG A 193 -26.11 8.46 4.65
C ARG A 193 -25.63 8.80 3.24
N GLY A 194 -25.57 10.09 2.92
CA GLY A 194 -25.06 10.57 1.63
C GLY A 194 -23.59 10.24 1.44
N VAL A 195 -22.79 10.37 2.50
CA VAL A 195 -21.36 10.07 2.53
C VAL A 195 -21.11 8.57 2.34
N VAL A 196 -21.80 7.71 3.11
CA VAL A 196 -21.70 6.24 3.01
C VAL A 196 -22.10 5.74 1.62
N LEU A 197 -23.17 6.29 1.03
CA LEU A 197 -23.59 5.97 -0.33
C LEU A 197 -22.59 6.48 -1.38
N SER A 198 -21.86 7.55 -1.11
CA SER A 198 -20.78 8.02 -1.97
C SER A 198 -19.60 7.06 -1.94
N GLU A 199 -19.24 6.58 -0.76
CA GLU A 199 -18.19 5.58 -0.61
C GLU A 199 -18.56 4.24 -1.27
N GLU A 200 -19.82 3.80 -1.18
CA GLU A 200 -20.30 2.61 -1.89
C GLU A 200 -20.07 2.75 -3.40
N ARG A 201 -20.40 3.93 -3.97
CA ARG A 201 -20.16 4.18 -5.39
C ARG A 201 -18.67 4.14 -5.74
N ALA A 202 -17.83 4.81 -4.95
CA ALA A 202 -16.39 4.86 -5.16
C ALA A 202 -15.75 3.46 -5.03
N SER A 203 -16.25 2.63 -4.13
CA SER A 203 -15.76 1.26 -3.90
C SER A 203 -16.18 0.27 -4.98
N ASP A 204 -17.26 0.51 -5.75
CA ASP A 204 -17.76 -0.43 -6.76
C ASP A 204 -16.91 -0.43 -8.04
N SER A 205 -15.66 -0.78 -7.90
CA SER A 205 -14.71 -0.96 -8.99
C SER A 205 -14.90 -2.30 -9.72
N PRO A 206 -14.38 -2.45 -10.97
CA PRO A 206 -14.37 -3.75 -11.66
C PRO A 206 -13.74 -4.86 -10.81
N ALA A 207 -12.65 -4.57 -10.09
CA ALA A 207 -11.99 -5.51 -9.20
C ALA A 207 -12.91 -5.94 -8.03
N TYR A 208 -13.65 -5.01 -7.45
CA TYR A 208 -14.61 -5.30 -6.38
C TYR A 208 -15.77 -6.16 -6.89
N ARG A 209 -16.30 -5.90 -8.09
CA ARG A 209 -17.35 -6.74 -8.70
C ARG A 209 -16.85 -8.17 -8.97
N VAL A 210 -15.60 -8.31 -9.46
CA VAL A 210 -14.95 -9.63 -9.60
C VAL A 210 -14.82 -10.32 -8.25
N PHE A 211 -14.37 -9.63 -7.21
CA PHE A 211 -14.26 -10.16 -5.85
C PHE A 211 -15.60 -10.67 -5.32
N LYS A 212 -16.64 -9.86 -5.41
CA LYS A 212 -18.00 -10.20 -4.95
C LYS A 212 -18.55 -11.46 -5.66
N GLN A 213 -18.44 -11.51 -6.97
CA GLN A 213 -18.93 -12.67 -7.75
C GLN A 213 -18.12 -13.94 -7.46
N ARG A 214 -16.82 -13.81 -7.29
CA ARG A 214 -15.96 -14.92 -6.90
C ARG A 214 -16.29 -15.44 -5.52
N LEU A 215 -16.44 -14.56 -4.53
CA LEU A 215 -16.77 -14.95 -3.16
C LEU A 215 -18.10 -15.73 -3.12
N GLY A 216 -19.13 -15.23 -3.83
CA GLY A 216 -20.41 -15.94 -3.96
C GLY A 216 -20.29 -17.29 -4.67
N PHE A 217 -19.38 -17.43 -5.63
CA PHE A 217 -19.10 -18.70 -6.30
C PHE A 217 -18.35 -19.69 -5.41
N LEU A 218 -17.38 -19.22 -4.63
CA LEU A 218 -16.57 -20.09 -3.77
C LEU A 218 -17.34 -20.58 -2.53
N LEU A 219 -18.17 -19.73 -1.94
CA LEU A 219 -18.82 -19.94 -0.64
C LEU A 219 -20.36 -19.86 -0.75
N PRO A 220 -21.03 -20.63 -1.65
CA PRO A 220 -22.47 -20.58 -1.79
C PRO A 220 -23.15 -21.02 -0.49
N GLY A 221 -24.19 -20.31 -0.09
CA GLY A 221 -24.96 -20.62 1.12
C GLY A 221 -24.28 -20.22 2.45
N GLN A 222 -23.04 -19.77 2.43
CA GLN A 222 -22.38 -19.22 3.60
C GLN A 222 -22.74 -17.74 3.83
N ARG A 223 -22.48 -17.26 5.05
CA ARG A 223 -22.84 -15.90 5.46
C ARG A 223 -21.95 -14.83 4.81
N MET A 224 -20.65 -15.06 4.68
CA MET A 224 -19.67 -14.09 4.23
C MET A 224 -20.01 -13.42 2.88
N PRO A 225 -20.42 -14.14 1.81
CA PRO A 225 -20.81 -13.49 0.56
C PRO A 225 -22.01 -12.54 0.65
N GLN A 226 -22.82 -12.68 1.70
CA GLN A 226 -24.04 -11.89 1.95
C GLN A 226 -23.82 -10.73 2.92
N ARG A 227 -22.61 -10.59 3.47
CA ARG A 227 -22.28 -9.61 4.52
C ARG A 227 -21.02 -8.84 4.16
N LEU A 228 -21.00 -8.28 2.94
CA LEU A 228 -19.92 -7.38 2.54
C LEU A 228 -19.96 -6.11 3.40
N PRO A 229 -18.86 -5.64 3.97
CA PRO A 229 -18.83 -4.52 4.89
C PRO A 229 -19.44 -3.23 4.35
N ILE A 230 -19.25 -2.92 3.06
CA ILE A 230 -19.85 -1.74 2.41
C ILE A 230 -21.38 -1.77 2.42
N GLY A 231 -21.98 -2.95 2.60
CA GLY A 231 -23.41 -3.13 2.77
C GLY A 231 -24.23 -3.21 1.49
N HIS A 232 -25.53 -3.04 1.69
CA HIS A 232 -26.52 -3.10 0.63
C HIS A 232 -27.22 -1.76 0.47
N VAL A 233 -27.20 -1.18 -0.73
CA VAL A 233 -27.72 0.17 -1.02
C VAL A 233 -29.15 0.38 -0.50
N ASP A 234 -30.06 -0.58 -0.69
CA ASP A 234 -31.44 -0.45 -0.20
C ASP A 234 -31.53 -0.35 1.32
N VAL A 235 -30.66 -1.02 2.06
CA VAL A 235 -30.60 -0.94 3.54
C VAL A 235 -30.00 0.41 3.94
N LEU A 236 -28.88 0.80 3.35
CA LEU A 236 -28.20 2.06 3.61
C LEU A 236 -29.14 3.26 3.39
N GLN A 237 -29.94 3.24 2.32
CA GLN A 237 -30.90 4.32 2.00
C GLN A 237 -32.05 4.43 2.98
N LYS A 238 -32.49 3.35 3.63
CA LYS A 238 -33.78 3.28 4.35
C LYS A 238 -33.60 3.03 5.84
N ALA A 239 -32.47 2.53 6.32
CA ALA A 239 -32.26 2.15 7.70
C ALA A 239 -32.52 3.35 8.65
N PRO A 240 -33.40 3.21 9.64
CA PRO A 240 -33.61 4.25 10.67
C PRO A 240 -32.45 4.24 11.67
N PRO A 241 -32.18 5.36 12.36
CA PRO A 241 -31.12 5.46 13.38
C PRO A 241 -31.21 4.37 14.46
N SER A 242 -32.42 3.92 14.78
CA SER A 242 -32.63 2.86 15.77
C SER A 242 -31.98 1.51 15.41
N LEU A 243 -31.87 1.16 14.13
CA LEU A 243 -31.19 -0.07 13.70
C LEU A 243 -29.66 0.03 13.86
N ILE A 244 -29.10 1.22 13.66
CA ILE A 244 -27.68 1.49 13.91
C ILE A 244 -27.41 1.45 15.42
N ALA A 245 -28.26 2.11 16.22
CA ALA A 245 -28.17 2.10 17.68
C ALA A 245 -28.35 0.69 18.26
N ASP A 246 -29.22 -0.14 17.66
CA ASP A 246 -29.41 -1.53 18.02
C ASP A 246 -28.12 -2.35 17.83
N PHE A 247 -27.46 -2.21 16.67
CA PHE A 247 -26.15 -2.84 16.42
C PHE A 247 -25.09 -2.35 17.41
N TYR A 248 -25.03 -1.05 17.67
CA TYR A 248 -24.12 -0.46 18.64
C TYR A 248 -24.28 -1.08 20.04
N HIS A 249 -25.48 -1.14 20.59
CA HIS A 249 -25.73 -1.68 21.92
C HIS A 249 -25.50 -3.20 22.02
N HIS A 250 -25.72 -3.95 20.94
CA HIS A 250 -25.50 -5.39 20.89
C HIS A 250 -24.03 -5.78 20.84
N TYR A 251 -23.19 -4.98 20.14
CA TYR A 251 -21.84 -5.42 19.80
C TYR A 251 -20.70 -4.52 20.30
N TYR A 252 -20.95 -3.21 20.57
CA TYR A 252 -19.94 -2.33 21.19
C TYR A 252 -19.98 -2.47 22.71
N ARG A 253 -19.31 -3.53 23.16
CA ARG A 253 -19.38 -4.00 24.55
C ARG A 253 -17.96 -4.20 25.09
N PRO A 254 -17.72 -3.99 26.38
CA PRO A 254 -16.39 -4.13 26.96
C PRO A 254 -15.79 -5.54 26.72
N GLU A 255 -16.60 -6.59 26.82
CA GLU A 255 -16.18 -7.97 26.60
C GLU A 255 -15.76 -8.30 25.16
N ARG A 256 -16.11 -7.44 24.19
CA ARG A 256 -15.70 -7.53 22.78
C ARG A 256 -14.62 -6.52 22.42
N ALA A 257 -14.24 -5.63 23.36
CA ALA A 257 -13.31 -4.56 23.10
C ALA A 257 -11.88 -4.91 23.51
N THR A 258 -10.92 -4.51 22.67
CA THR A 258 -9.50 -4.55 22.98
C THR A 258 -8.86 -3.21 22.66
N LEU A 259 -8.17 -2.61 23.64
CA LEU A 259 -7.39 -1.39 23.44
C LEU A 259 -5.90 -1.73 23.35
N VAL A 260 -5.28 -1.36 22.24
CA VAL A 260 -3.84 -1.52 22.02
C VAL A 260 -3.19 -0.14 22.03
N VAL A 261 -2.15 0.03 22.85
CA VAL A 261 -1.40 1.28 22.93
C VAL A 261 0.09 0.98 22.84
N VAL A 262 0.74 1.52 21.82
CA VAL A 262 2.18 1.32 21.56
C VAL A 262 2.85 2.69 21.40
N GLY A 263 3.98 2.94 22.09
CA GLY A 263 4.68 4.21 21.91
C GLY A 263 5.65 4.56 23.03
N ASP A 264 6.14 5.80 23.00
CA ASP A 264 7.12 6.30 23.97
C ASP A 264 6.42 6.91 25.20
N PHE A 265 6.09 6.05 26.13
CA PHE A 265 5.48 6.39 27.41
C PHE A 265 5.84 5.35 28.48
N ASP A 266 5.55 5.65 29.76
CA ASP A 266 5.63 4.67 30.84
C ASP A 266 4.42 3.71 30.80
N PRO A 267 4.64 2.40 30.67
CA PRO A 267 3.54 1.42 30.55
C PRO A 267 2.64 1.35 31.80
N ALA A 268 3.16 1.62 33.01
CA ALA A 268 2.37 1.58 34.21
C ALA A 268 1.46 2.81 34.33
N ALA A 269 1.97 3.99 33.95
CA ALA A 269 1.17 5.21 33.88
C ALA A 269 0.06 5.07 32.82
N MET A 270 0.38 4.51 31.64
CA MET A 270 -0.61 4.27 30.60
C MET A 270 -1.69 3.28 31.05
N GLU A 271 -1.32 2.20 31.72
CA GLU A 271 -2.29 1.26 32.30
C GLU A 271 -3.22 1.95 33.31
N ALA A 272 -2.68 2.81 34.14
CA ALA A 272 -3.50 3.58 35.10
C ALA A 272 -4.50 4.48 34.41
N LYS A 273 -4.11 5.18 33.32
CA LYS A 273 -5.00 6.00 32.48
C LYS A 273 -6.10 5.15 31.82
N ILE A 274 -5.75 3.99 31.27
CA ILE A 274 -6.73 3.05 30.65
C ILE A 274 -7.74 2.58 31.70
N ARG A 275 -7.28 2.14 32.86
CA ARG A 275 -8.15 1.72 33.98
C ARG A 275 -9.09 2.84 34.44
N ALA A 276 -8.57 4.04 34.61
CA ALA A 276 -9.37 5.21 35.01
C ALA A 276 -10.43 5.57 33.99
N LYS A 277 -10.16 5.38 32.70
CA LYS A 277 -11.04 5.79 31.62
C LYS A 277 -12.09 4.73 31.23
N PHE A 278 -11.80 3.44 31.37
CA PHE A 278 -12.63 2.35 30.81
C PHE A 278 -13.19 1.36 31.85
N ALA A 279 -12.72 1.34 33.10
CA ALA A 279 -13.15 0.34 34.08
C ALA A 279 -14.62 0.47 34.50
N ASP A 280 -15.21 1.65 34.42
CA ASP A 280 -16.62 1.94 34.73
C ASP A 280 -17.55 1.65 33.55
N TRP A 281 -17.03 1.41 32.35
CA TRP A 281 -17.85 1.12 31.17
C TRP A 281 -18.69 -0.13 31.38
N ARG A 282 -19.98 0.00 31.12
CA ARG A 282 -20.98 -1.08 31.22
C ARG A 282 -21.68 -1.24 29.90
N ALA A 283 -21.90 -2.48 29.51
CA ALA A 283 -22.70 -2.80 28.34
C ALA A 283 -24.16 -2.36 28.51
N VAL A 284 -24.78 -1.90 27.42
CA VAL A 284 -26.20 -1.52 27.38
C VAL A 284 -27.01 -2.65 26.74
N GLY A 285 -28.01 -3.14 27.43
CA GLY A 285 -28.88 -4.21 26.92
C GLY A 285 -28.21 -5.59 26.79
N PRO A 286 -28.86 -6.55 26.13
CA PRO A 286 -28.35 -7.90 25.93
C PRO A 286 -27.22 -7.89 24.89
N ALA A 287 -26.32 -8.90 24.96
CA ALA A 287 -25.33 -9.15 23.89
C ALA A 287 -26.02 -9.66 22.62
N GLY A 288 -25.51 -9.24 21.48
CA GLY A 288 -25.93 -9.78 20.19
C GLY A 288 -25.57 -11.26 20.03
N PRO A 289 -26.33 -12.02 19.20
CA PRO A 289 -26.01 -13.40 18.92
C PRO A 289 -24.72 -13.54 18.11
N GLU A 290 -23.99 -14.66 18.34
CA GLU A 290 -22.89 -15.04 17.44
C GLU A 290 -23.47 -15.50 16.08
N PRO A 291 -22.83 -15.11 14.95
CA PRO A 291 -23.34 -15.49 13.64
C PRO A 291 -23.11 -16.97 13.32
N ASP A 292 -24.08 -17.61 12.70
CA ASP A 292 -23.85 -18.88 11.98
C ASP A 292 -23.17 -18.55 10.64
N LEU A 293 -21.92 -18.94 10.49
CA LEU A 293 -21.11 -18.66 9.30
C LEU A 293 -21.44 -19.58 8.12
N GLY A 294 -22.21 -20.63 8.34
CA GLY A 294 -22.52 -21.66 7.36
C GLY A 294 -21.46 -22.76 7.29
N ARG A 295 -21.50 -23.57 6.26
CA ARG A 295 -20.61 -24.74 6.09
C ARG A 295 -20.12 -24.85 4.66
N VAL A 296 -18.94 -25.44 4.49
CA VAL A 296 -18.43 -25.81 3.18
C VAL A 296 -19.21 -26.99 2.64
N GLU A 297 -19.94 -26.79 1.55
CA GLU A 297 -20.72 -27.83 0.89
C GLU A 297 -19.84 -28.73 -0.01
N PRO A 298 -20.16 -30.04 -0.13
CA PRO A 298 -19.48 -30.91 -1.06
C PRO A 298 -19.67 -30.46 -2.51
N ARG A 299 -18.57 -30.20 -3.21
CA ARG A 299 -18.61 -29.77 -4.63
C ARG A 299 -17.60 -30.55 -5.47
N LYS A 300 -17.95 -30.72 -6.73
CA LYS A 300 -17.05 -31.27 -7.77
C LYS A 300 -16.31 -30.11 -8.47
N THR A 301 -15.55 -30.49 -9.47
CA THR A 301 -14.92 -29.48 -10.37
C THR A 301 -16.02 -28.74 -11.12
N GLU A 302 -16.01 -27.42 -10.95
CA GLU A 302 -17.00 -26.50 -11.53
C GLU A 302 -16.27 -25.27 -12.07
N ALA A 303 -16.88 -24.60 -13.05
CA ALA A 303 -16.36 -23.32 -13.56
C ALA A 303 -17.41 -22.23 -13.48
N LYS A 304 -16.94 -21.00 -13.35
CA LYS A 304 -17.74 -19.77 -13.44
C LYS A 304 -16.98 -18.75 -14.28
N LEU A 305 -17.67 -18.21 -15.29
CA LEU A 305 -17.19 -17.08 -16.08
C LEU A 305 -17.90 -15.80 -15.66
N LEU A 306 -17.13 -14.77 -15.37
CA LEU A 306 -17.61 -13.39 -15.23
C LEU A 306 -17.08 -12.58 -16.42
N VAL A 307 -17.97 -11.96 -17.17
CA VAL A 307 -17.60 -10.98 -18.20
C VAL A 307 -17.71 -9.59 -17.58
N GLU A 308 -16.55 -8.97 -17.34
CA GLU A 308 -16.44 -7.62 -16.77
C GLU A 308 -15.47 -6.80 -17.65
N PRO A 309 -16.00 -5.84 -18.44
CA PRO A 309 -15.23 -5.17 -19.52
C PRO A 309 -13.94 -4.49 -19.08
N ALA A 310 -13.88 -4.01 -17.84
CA ALA A 310 -12.71 -3.32 -17.30
C ALA A 310 -11.85 -4.22 -16.38
N ALA A 311 -12.15 -5.52 -16.27
CA ALA A 311 -11.32 -6.44 -15.51
C ALA A 311 -10.17 -7.00 -16.35
N ALA A 312 -9.09 -7.42 -15.68
CA ALA A 312 -8.06 -8.23 -16.31
C ALA A 312 -8.61 -9.61 -16.68
N LEU A 313 -8.04 -10.20 -17.73
CA LEU A 313 -8.23 -11.62 -18.03
C LEU A 313 -7.50 -12.44 -16.97
N SER A 314 -8.22 -12.95 -15.98
CA SER A 314 -7.64 -13.71 -14.89
C SER A 314 -8.42 -15.01 -14.63
N LEU A 315 -7.71 -16.01 -14.11
CA LEU A 315 -8.30 -17.26 -13.67
C LEU A 315 -7.84 -17.59 -12.26
N GLN A 316 -8.72 -18.25 -11.52
CA GLN A 316 -8.42 -18.81 -10.21
C GLN A 316 -8.87 -20.28 -10.19
N VAL A 317 -7.98 -21.15 -9.76
CA VAL A 317 -8.26 -22.55 -9.49
C VAL A 317 -8.20 -22.74 -7.99
N THR A 318 -9.32 -23.10 -7.36
CA THR A 318 -9.47 -23.03 -5.89
C THR A 318 -9.95 -24.38 -5.35
N TRP A 319 -9.28 -24.85 -4.30
CA TRP A 319 -9.72 -25.96 -3.44
C TRP A 319 -10.28 -25.37 -2.14
N VAL A 320 -11.49 -25.79 -1.76
CA VAL A 320 -12.17 -25.27 -0.58
C VAL A 320 -12.25 -26.34 0.49
N ARG A 321 -11.89 -26.01 1.72
CA ARG A 321 -11.93 -26.89 2.91
C ARG A 321 -12.72 -26.23 4.03
N PRO A 322 -13.21 -27.00 5.01
CA PRO A 322 -13.65 -26.42 6.28
C PRO A 322 -12.54 -25.56 6.90
N PRO A 323 -12.90 -24.49 7.67
CA PRO A 323 -11.92 -23.65 8.32
C PRO A 323 -11.07 -24.44 9.32
N ASP A 324 -9.81 -24.08 9.46
CA ASP A 324 -8.98 -24.58 10.54
C ASP A 324 -9.15 -23.70 11.79
N LEU A 325 -9.89 -24.21 12.75
CA LEU A 325 -10.16 -23.55 14.03
C LEU A 325 -9.28 -24.09 15.16
N ALA A 326 -8.15 -24.74 14.82
CA ALA A 326 -7.20 -25.22 15.81
C ALA A 326 -6.53 -24.04 16.53
N GLN A 327 -6.38 -24.18 17.85
CA GLN A 327 -5.68 -23.17 18.66
C GLN A 327 -4.24 -22.95 18.16
N ASP A 328 -3.77 -21.73 18.26
CA ASP A 328 -2.40 -21.36 17.98
C ASP A 328 -1.44 -22.09 18.94
N ARG A 329 -0.59 -22.93 18.38
CA ARG A 329 0.39 -23.74 19.10
C ARG A 329 1.70 -23.84 18.33
N LEU A 330 2.81 -24.07 19.03
CA LEU A 330 4.12 -24.24 18.39
C LEU A 330 4.12 -25.32 17.30
N ALA A 331 3.40 -26.42 17.53
CA ALA A 331 3.28 -27.49 16.53
C ALA A 331 2.57 -26.99 15.25
N LYS A 332 1.50 -26.20 15.40
CA LYS A 332 0.78 -25.58 14.29
C LYS A 332 1.70 -24.62 13.56
N ARG A 333 2.31 -23.65 14.25
CA ARG A 333 3.20 -22.66 13.62
C ARG A 333 4.36 -23.29 12.84
N ARG A 334 4.93 -24.40 13.35
CA ARG A 334 5.98 -25.15 12.63
C ARG A 334 5.45 -25.79 11.36
N SER A 335 4.24 -26.38 11.41
CA SER A 335 3.57 -26.93 10.23
C SER A 335 3.29 -25.85 9.20
N ASP A 336 2.85 -24.70 9.66
CA ASP A 336 2.55 -23.54 8.84
C ASP A 336 3.77 -23.02 8.07
N ILE A 337 4.93 -22.95 8.76
CA ILE A 337 6.21 -22.57 8.14
C ILE A 337 6.61 -23.57 7.04
N VAL A 338 6.45 -24.86 7.27
CA VAL A 338 6.79 -25.91 6.28
C VAL A 338 5.93 -25.77 5.02
N GLU A 339 4.65 -25.53 5.17
CA GLU A 339 3.74 -25.33 4.02
C GLU A 339 4.00 -23.99 3.32
N GLN A 340 4.34 -22.93 4.05
CA GLN A 340 4.76 -21.64 3.46
C GLN A 340 5.97 -21.80 2.55
N LEU A 341 6.99 -22.52 3.02
CA LEU A 341 8.17 -22.82 2.20
C LEU A 341 7.79 -23.61 0.94
N ALA A 342 6.80 -24.51 1.03
CA ALA A 342 6.29 -25.24 -0.12
C ALA A 342 5.65 -24.30 -1.17
N PHE A 343 4.82 -23.36 -0.74
CA PHE A 343 4.25 -22.35 -1.63
C PHE A 343 5.31 -21.39 -2.18
N ALA A 344 6.31 -21.01 -1.38
CA ALA A 344 7.41 -20.17 -1.84
C ALA A 344 8.16 -20.80 -3.01
N VAL A 345 8.50 -22.08 -2.92
CA VAL A 345 9.11 -22.83 -4.05
C VAL A 345 8.20 -22.85 -5.28
N LEU A 346 6.90 -23.16 -5.12
CA LEU A 346 5.97 -23.17 -6.23
C LEU A 346 5.83 -21.79 -6.90
N ASN A 347 5.75 -20.73 -6.10
CA ASN A 347 5.65 -19.35 -6.58
C ASN A 347 6.92 -18.93 -7.34
N ARG A 348 8.07 -19.40 -6.92
CA ARG A 348 9.34 -19.19 -7.62
C ARG A 348 9.31 -19.84 -9.00
N ARG A 349 8.80 -21.06 -9.10
CA ARG A 349 8.62 -21.75 -10.40
C ARG A 349 7.64 -21.02 -11.31
N PHE A 350 6.54 -20.46 -10.77
CA PHE A 350 5.63 -19.60 -11.53
C PHE A 350 6.33 -18.32 -12.01
N SER A 351 7.14 -17.70 -11.17
CA SER A 351 7.92 -16.51 -11.53
C SER A 351 8.90 -16.81 -12.66
N ALA A 352 9.58 -17.96 -12.62
CA ALA A 352 10.49 -18.41 -13.70
C ALA A 352 9.73 -18.61 -15.03
N LEU A 353 8.54 -19.23 -14.99
CA LEU A 353 7.68 -19.37 -16.17
C LEU A 353 7.23 -18.01 -16.73
N ALA A 354 6.86 -17.06 -15.87
CA ALA A 354 6.48 -15.71 -16.27
C ALA A 354 7.65 -14.93 -16.90
N ARG A 355 8.89 -15.24 -16.52
CA ARG A 355 10.12 -14.61 -17.05
C ARG A 355 10.69 -15.34 -18.27
N SER A 356 10.12 -16.48 -18.69
CA SER A 356 10.61 -17.26 -19.84
C SER A 356 10.48 -16.50 -21.17
N ALA A 357 11.17 -16.97 -22.20
CA ALA A 357 11.15 -16.36 -23.54
C ALA A 357 9.75 -16.33 -24.18
N GLN A 358 8.89 -17.27 -23.81
CA GLN A 358 7.48 -17.34 -24.22
C GLN A 358 6.61 -17.51 -22.98
N PRO A 359 6.36 -16.44 -22.22
CA PRO A 359 5.64 -16.54 -20.97
C PRO A 359 4.19 -16.96 -21.21
N PRO A 360 3.72 -18.03 -20.55
CA PRO A 360 2.34 -18.51 -20.74
C PRO A 360 1.31 -17.59 -20.08
N PHE A 361 1.74 -16.75 -19.13
CA PHE A 361 0.92 -15.80 -18.38
C PHE A 361 1.73 -14.55 -18.00
N LEU A 362 1.08 -13.49 -17.57
CA LEU A 362 1.74 -12.28 -17.06
C LEU A 362 2.26 -12.49 -15.63
N GLY A 363 1.55 -13.27 -14.84
CA GLY A 363 1.92 -13.65 -13.48
C GLY A 363 1.01 -14.75 -12.95
N ALA A 364 1.54 -15.55 -12.02
CA ALA A 364 0.77 -16.55 -11.30
C ALA A 364 1.29 -16.66 -9.86
N VAL A 365 0.39 -16.98 -8.91
CA VAL A 365 0.71 -17.17 -7.50
C VAL A 365 -0.15 -18.26 -6.90
N ALA A 366 0.44 -19.08 -6.03
CA ALA A 366 -0.24 -20.04 -5.20
C ALA A 366 -0.22 -19.57 -3.75
N PHE A 367 -1.34 -19.67 -3.06
CA PHE A 367 -1.43 -19.35 -1.64
C PHE A 367 -2.63 -20.03 -0.98
N LYS A 368 -2.61 -20.04 0.33
CA LYS A 368 -3.71 -20.51 1.17
C LYS A 368 -4.22 -19.33 2.01
N ALA A 369 -5.54 -19.26 2.23
CA ALA A 369 -6.16 -18.21 3.01
C ALA A 369 -7.39 -18.73 3.78
N ASP A 370 -7.55 -18.21 4.99
CA ASP A 370 -8.82 -18.28 5.73
C ASP A 370 -9.83 -17.28 5.12
N GLN A 371 -11.09 -17.68 5.10
CA GLN A 371 -12.19 -16.86 4.62
C GLN A 371 -13.11 -16.51 5.79
N GLY A 372 -12.64 -15.67 6.73
CA GLY A 372 -13.42 -15.19 7.88
C GLY A 372 -13.97 -16.32 8.73
N HIS A 373 -13.15 -17.32 9.02
CA HIS A 373 -13.51 -18.53 9.77
C HIS A 373 -14.65 -19.35 9.16
N SER A 374 -15.04 -19.04 7.91
CA SER A 374 -16.09 -19.76 7.17
C SER A 374 -15.54 -20.92 6.36
N ALA A 375 -14.36 -20.78 5.80
CA ALA A 375 -13.68 -21.78 4.99
C ALA A 375 -12.17 -21.50 4.91
N GLU A 376 -11.41 -22.52 4.64
CA GLU A 376 -10.02 -22.41 4.20
C GLU A 376 -9.92 -22.68 2.71
N VAL A 377 -9.21 -21.87 1.97
CA VAL A 377 -9.04 -22.01 0.53
C VAL A 377 -7.55 -22.12 0.15
N THR A 378 -7.23 -23.02 -0.77
CA THR A 378 -5.96 -23.02 -1.50
C THR A 378 -6.24 -22.54 -2.92
N MET A 379 -5.53 -21.50 -3.37
CA MET A 379 -5.77 -20.85 -4.64
C MET A 379 -4.53 -20.83 -5.51
N LEU A 380 -4.73 -21.13 -6.80
CA LEU A 380 -3.84 -20.74 -7.88
C LEU A 380 -4.49 -19.55 -8.58
N ASN A 381 -3.87 -18.37 -8.46
CA ASN A 381 -4.35 -17.16 -9.09
C ASN A 381 -3.40 -16.77 -10.23
N LEU A 382 -3.93 -16.47 -11.42
CA LEU A 382 -3.12 -16.10 -12.57
C LEU A 382 -3.76 -14.99 -13.40
N VAL A 383 -2.93 -14.16 -14.00
CA VAL A 383 -3.31 -13.15 -14.99
C VAL A 383 -2.78 -13.60 -16.34
N ALA A 384 -3.70 -13.77 -17.27
CA ALA A 384 -3.37 -14.27 -18.61
C ALA A 384 -2.98 -13.13 -19.56
N GLN A 385 -2.20 -13.48 -20.60
CA GLN A 385 -2.03 -12.64 -21.77
C GLN A 385 -3.40 -12.40 -22.44
N PRO A 386 -3.60 -11.29 -23.15
CA PRO A 386 -4.79 -11.11 -23.98
C PRO A 386 -5.02 -12.33 -24.88
N ASP A 387 -6.20 -12.91 -24.83
CA ASP A 387 -6.60 -14.14 -25.54
C ASP A 387 -5.84 -15.44 -25.15
N GLY A 388 -4.92 -15.39 -24.17
CA GLY A 388 -4.01 -16.46 -23.76
C GLY A 388 -4.49 -17.37 -22.62
N TRP A 389 -5.75 -17.32 -22.21
CA TRP A 389 -6.22 -18.00 -20.99
C TRP A 389 -6.04 -19.53 -20.99
N ARG A 390 -6.14 -20.19 -22.19
CA ARG A 390 -5.92 -21.64 -22.28
C ARG A 390 -4.48 -22.02 -21.98
N THR A 391 -3.54 -21.32 -22.60
CA THR A 391 -2.10 -21.54 -22.37
C THR A 391 -1.74 -21.25 -20.91
N ALA A 392 -2.32 -20.19 -20.33
CA ALA A 392 -2.08 -19.81 -18.95
C ALA A 392 -2.62 -20.85 -17.96
N LEU A 393 -3.86 -21.30 -18.13
CA LEU A 393 -4.46 -22.34 -17.32
C LEU A 393 -3.66 -23.65 -17.41
N ALA A 394 -3.31 -24.06 -18.63
CA ALA A 394 -2.54 -25.27 -18.85
C ALA A 394 -1.15 -25.21 -18.17
N ALA A 395 -0.47 -24.10 -18.25
CA ALA A 395 0.87 -23.94 -17.66
C ALA A 395 0.84 -23.98 -16.13
N VAL A 396 -0.13 -23.27 -15.52
CA VAL A 396 -0.29 -23.25 -14.05
C VAL A 396 -0.69 -24.62 -13.52
N ASP A 397 -1.66 -25.29 -14.15
CA ASP A 397 -2.08 -26.65 -13.80
C ASP A 397 -0.95 -27.67 -13.94
N GLN A 398 -0.18 -27.61 -15.04
CA GLN A 398 0.93 -28.55 -15.25
C GLN A 398 2.04 -28.34 -14.21
N GLU A 399 2.33 -27.08 -13.81
CA GLU A 399 3.34 -26.80 -12.80
C GLU A 399 2.86 -27.22 -11.41
N GLU A 400 1.59 -26.98 -11.05
CA GLU A 400 0.99 -27.49 -9.82
C GLU A 400 1.10 -29.03 -9.79
N ARG A 401 0.67 -29.75 -10.84
CA ARG A 401 0.76 -31.22 -10.89
C ARG A 401 2.22 -31.72 -10.90
N ARG A 402 3.15 -30.97 -11.49
CA ARG A 402 4.59 -31.28 -11.40
C ARG A 402 5.05 -31.20 -9.96
N ALA A 403 4.68 -30.12 -9.25
CA ALA A 403 5.03 -29.90 -7.86
C ALA A 403 4.40 -30.94 -6.94
N VAL A 404 3.14 -31.28 -7.12
CA VAL A 404 2.42 -32.33 -6.34
C VAL A 404 2.98 -33.73 -6.61
N ARG A 405 3.37 -34.03 -7.87
CA ARG A 405 3.85 -35.36 -8.25
C ARG A 405 5.30 -35.61 -7.89
N TYR A 406 6.16 -34.65 -8.13
CA TYR A 406 7.62 -34.78 -7.99
C TYR A 406 8.19 -34.04 -6.78
N GLY A 407 7.37 -33.24 -6.13
CA GLY A 407 7.76 -32.46 -4.97
C GLY A 407 8.66 -31.27 -5.26
N VAL A 408 9.27 -30.77 -4.19
CA VAL A 408 10.31 -29.74 -4.22
C VAL A 408 11.68 -30.37 -4.18
N ARG A 409 12.70 -29.71 -4.72
CA ARG A 409 14.09 -30.15 -4.59
C ARG A 409 14.71 -29.53 -3.33
N GLN A 410 15.76 -30.16 -2.80
CA GLN A 410 16.44 -29.66 -1.62
C GLN A 410 17.09 -28.30 -1.84
N ASP A 411 17.67 -28.08 -3.04
CA ASP A 411 18.30 -26.80 -3.39
C ASP A 411 17.28 -25.65 -3.51
N GLU A 412 16.06 -25.91 -3.97
CA GLU A 412 14.96 -24.93 -3.95
C GLU A 412 14.56 -24.58 -2.52
N LEU A 413 14.39 -25.59 -1.67
CA LEU A 413 14.06 -25.41 -0.26
C LEU A 413 15.15 -24.64 0.49
N ASP A 414 16.42 -24.99 0.31
CA ASP A 414 17.54 -24.35 0.98
C ASP A 414 17.62 -22.84 0.62
N ARG A 415 17.30 -22.49 -0.62
CA ARG A 415 17.20 -21.10 -1.06
C ARG A 415 16.10 -20.35 -0.31
N GLU A 416 14.87 -20.87 -0.27
CA GLU A 416 13.77 -20.22 0.41
C GLU A 416 14.03 -20.07 1.91
N ILE A 417 14.65 -21.08 2.53
CA ILE A 417 15.10 -21.01 3.92
C ILE A 417 16.12 -19.88 4.12
N ALA A 418 17.08 -19.72 3.19
CA ALA A 418 18.09 -18.67 3.30
C ALA A 418 17.47 -17.26 3.19
N GLU A 419 16.53 -17.05 2.29
CA GLU A 419 15.82 -15.76 2.12
C GLU A 419 14.98 -15.42 3.36
N VAL A 420 14.17 -16.37 3.85
CA VAL A 420 13.34 -16.15 5.05
C VAL A 420 14.21 -15.88 6.28
N ARG A 421 15.33 -16.64 6.43
CA ARG A 421 16.28 -16.40 7.52
C ARG A 421 16.87 -14.99 7.47
N ALA A 422 17.35 -14.55 6.31
CA ALA A 422 17.91 -13.22 6.16
C ALA A 422 16.90 -12.11 6.51
N SER A 423 15.67 -12.25 6.03
CA SER A 423 14.58 -11.33 6.33
C SER A 423 14.19 -11.32 7.82
N SER A 424 14.10 -12.50 8.45
CA SER A 424 13.78 -12.62 9.88
C SER A 424 14.89 -12.05 10.77
N GLN A 425 16.14 -12.25 10.41
CA GLN A 425 17.29 -11.65 11.11
C GLN A 425 17.26 -10.11 11.01
N ALA A 426 16.94 -9.55 9.85
CA ALA A 426 16.76 -8.11 9.71
C ALA A 426 15.58 -7.59 10.54
N ALA A 427 14.48 -8.35 10.64
CA ALA A 427 13.35 -8.00 11.50
C ALA A 427 13.73 -7.97 13.00
N VAL A 428 14.55 -8.92 13.46
CA VAL A 428 15.08 -8.92 14.84
C VAL A 428 15.99 -7.71 15.06
N ALA A 429 16.94 -7.46 14.15
CA ALA A 429 17.85 -6.33 14.27
C ALA A 429 17.12 -4.98 14.34
N GLY A 430 16.07 -4.79 13.51
CA GLY A 430 15.29 -3.57 13.48
C GLY A 430 14.16 -3.48 14.53
N ALA A 431 14.00 -4.45 15.44
CA ALA A 431 12.83 -4.54 16.32
C ALA A 431 12.66 -3.31 17.23
N ALA A 432 13.76 -2.80 17.79
CA ALA A 432 13.75 -1.69 18.75
C ALA A 432 13.37 -0.32 18.12
N THR A 433 13.46 -0.21 16.80
CA THR A 433 13.20 1.02 16.06
C THR A 433 12.00 0.92 15.10
N ARG A 434 11.11 -0.05 15.30
CA ARG A 434 9.87 -0.19 14.55
C ARG A 434 8.89 0.92 14.91
N ARG A 435 8.08 1.34 13.94
CA ARG A 435 7.06 2.39 14.18
C ARG A 435 5.95 1.87 15.10
N PRO A 436 5.51 2.68 16.09
CA PRO A 436 4.41 2.31 17.00
C PRO A 436 3.14 1.86 16.28
N ALA A 437 2.73 2.58 15.23
CA ALA A 437 1.54 2.25 14.43
C ALA A 437 1.62 0.84 13.81
N GLN A 438 2.78 0.47 13.26
CA GLN A 438 2.99 -0.85 12.67
C GLN A 438 2.87 -1.97 13.70
N ILE A 439 3.45 -1.77 14.89
CA ILE A 439 3.37 -2.76 15.98
C ILE A 439 1.93 -2.87 16.48
N ALA A 440 1.23 -1.74 16.65
CA ALA A 440 -0.16 -1.73 17.09
C ALA A 440 -1.08 -2.44 16.09
N ASP A 441 -0.90 -2.22 14.78
CA ASP A 441 -1.68 -2.90 13.73
C ASP A 441 -1.39 -4.42 13.69
N GLU A 442 -0.15 -4.85 13.93
CA GLU A 442 0.19 -6.28 14.03
C GLU A 442 -0.43 -6.96 15.26
N ILE A 443 -0.45 -6.27 16.41
CA ILE A 443 -1.14 -6.78 17.62
C ILE A 443 -2.63 -6.94 17.32
N VAL A 444 -3.27 -5.93 16.72
CA VAL A 444 -4.69 -5.98 16.34
C VAL A 444 -4.97 -7.13 15.36
N GLY A 445 -4.13 -7.27 14.33
CA GLY A 445 -4.27 -8.35 13.34
C GLY A 445 -4.18 -9.75 13.93
N SER A 446 -3.31 -9.95 14.94
CA SER A 446 -3.18 -11.25 15.63
C SER A 446 -4.44 -11.63 16.42
N LEU A 447 -5.25 -10.65 16.84
CA LEU A 447 -6.45 -10.92 17.64
C LEU A 447 -7.59 -11.54 16.81
N GLY A 448 -7.69 -11.20 15.53
CA GLY A 448 -8.70 -11.76 14.62
C GLY A 448 -8.63 -13.28 14.54
N ASP A 449 -7.42 -13.79 14.41
CA ASP A 449 -7.15 -15.23 14.32
C ASP A 449 -6.89 -15.88 15.69
N GLN A 450 -7.07 -15.13 16.77
CA GLN A 450 -6.77 -15.57 18.15
C GLN A 450 -5.33 -16.12 18.31
N GLU A 451 -4.38 -15.49 17.59
CA GLU A 451 -2.97 -15.85 17.67
C GLU A 451 -2.25 -15.15 18.81
N VAL A 452 -1.25 -15.83 19.36
CA VAL A 452 -0.35 -15.25 20.34
C VAL A 452 0.52 -14.19 19.67
N VAL A 453 0.54 -13.00 20.23
CA VAL A 453 1.45 -11.92 19.81
C VAL A 453 2.86 -12.29 20.21
N THR A 454 3.76 -12.48 19.25
CA THR A 454 5.17 -12.83 19.46
C THR A 454 6.08 -11.65 19.07
N ALA A 455 7.27 -11.56 19.62
CA ALA A 455 8.30 -10.63 19.16
C ALA A 455 9.08 -11.24 17.96
N PRO A 456 9.78 -10.43 17.15
CA PRO A 456 10.57 -10.92 16.03
C PRO A 456 11.63 -11.97 16.42
N ALA A 457 12.18 -11.91 17.63
CA ALA A 457 13.14 -12.89 18.13
C ALA A 457 12.50 -14.27 18.35
N GLU A 458 11.29 -14.31 18.92
CA GLU A 458 10.50 -15.53 19.08
C GLU A 458 10.11 -16.12 17.73
N ASP A 459 9.69 -15.27 16.78
CA ASP A 459 9.35 -15.71 15.42
C ASP A 459 10.55 -16.33 14.71
N LEU A 460 11.74 -15.73 14.82
CA LEU A 460 12.99 -16.31 14.30
C LEU A 460 13.31 -17.64 14.97
N ALA A 461 13.16 -17.75 16.29
CA ALA A 461 13.42 -18.98 17.03
C ALA A 461 12.46 -20.12 16.62
N ILE A 462 11.18 -19.81 16.44
CA ILE A 462 10.17 -20.74 15.92
C ILE A 462 10.55 -21.20 14.51
N PHE A 463 10.92 -20.27 13.63
CA PHE A 463 11.37 -20.56 12.26
C PHE A 463 12.60 -21.48 12.27
N GLU A 464 13.66 -21.14 13.01
CA GLU A 464 14.88 -21.97 13.08
C GLU A 464 14.58 -23.38 13.62
N SER A 465 13.66 -23.49 14.57
CA SER A 465 13.19 -24.78 15.07
C SER A 465 12.45 -25.59 13.99
N ALA A 466 11.64 -24.93 13.15
CA ALA A 466 10.90 -25.58 12.09
C ALA A 466 11.80 -26.09 10.95
N VAL A 467 12.83 -25.30 10.60
CA VAL A 467 13.73 -25.64 9.47
C VAL A 467 14.90 -26.53 9.86
N LYS A 468 15.12 -26.77 11.14
CA LYS A 468 16.24 -27.62 11.61
C LYS A 468 16.13 -29.05 11.07
N GLY A 469 17.00 -29.37 10.11
CA GLY A 469 17.03 -30.70 9.48
C GLY A 469 15.84 -30.98 8.56
N LEU A 470 15.10 -29.95 8.15
CA LEU A 470 13.96 -30.06 7.24
C LEU A 470 14.40 -30.63 5.89
N LYS A 471 13.64 -31.60 5.40
CA LYS A 471 13.89 -32.28 4.11
C LYS A 471 12.84 -31.92 3.09
N ALA A 472 13.25 -31.88 1.85
CA ALA A 472 12.37 -31.63 0.69
C ALA A 472 11.15 -32.55 0.65
N ASP A 473 11.28 -33.83 1.08
CA ASP A 473 10.16 -34.78 1.14
C ASP A 473 9.06 -34.32 2.10
N THR A 474 9.42 -33.73 3.27
CA THR A 474 8.45 -33.22 4.23
C THR A 474 7.68 -32.04 3.64
N VAL A 475 8.38 -31.13 3.00
CA VAL A 475 7.79 -29.95 2.33
C VAL A 475 6.93 -30.37 1.14
N SER A 476 7.37 -31.38 0.39
CA SER A 476 6.60 -31.97 -0.71
C SER A 476 5.28 -32.60 -0.25
N ALA A 477 5.30 -33.25 0.92
CA ALA A 477 4.10 -33.84 1.51
C ALA A 477 3.10 -32.75 1.95
N ALA A 478 3.58 -31.64 2.54
CA ALA A 478 2.77 -30.49 2.89
C ALA A 478 2.14 -29.83 1.65
N LEU A 479 2.94 -29.60 0.60
CA LEU A 479 2.45 -29.05 -0.66
C LEU A 479 1.34 -29.93 -1.26
N LYS A 480 1.53 -31.22 -1.29
CA LYS A 480 0.51 -32.17 -1.80
C LYS A 480 -0.78 -32.13 -0.98
N ALA A 481 -0.67 -32.01 0.34
CA ALA A 481 -1.82 -31.91 1.23
C ALA A 481 -2.58 -30.59 1.02
N ALA A 482 -1.88 -29.50 0.74
CA ALA A 482 -2.47 -28.19 0.49
C ALA A 482 -3.43 -28.19 -0.70
N PHE A 483 -3.14 -28.94 -1.77
CA PHE A 483 -4.01 -29.05 -2.95
C PHE A 483 -5.08 -30.17 -2.79
N SER A 484 -5.82 -30.12 -1.69
CA SER A 484 -6.91 -31.04 -1.37
C SER A 484 -8.16 -30.25 -0.95
N GLY A 485 -9.33 -30.87 -1.05
CA GLY A 485 -10.60 -30.25 -0.64
C GLY A 485 -11.70 -30.39 -1.69
N GLN A 486 -12.73 -29.56 -1.57
CA GLN A 486 -13.81 -29.50 -2.54
C GLN A 486 -13.38 -28.76 -3.81
N GLY A 487 -13.84 -29.20 -4.97
CA GLY A 487 -13.45 -28.66 -6.27
C GLY A 487 -12.45 -29.52 -7.02
N PRO A 488 -11.43 -28.97 -7.74
CA PRO A 488 -11.15 -27.52 -7.81
C PRO A 488 -12.26 -26.72 -8.49
N LEU A 489 -12.46 -25.52 -8.02
CA LEU A 489 -13.40 -24.55 -8.55
C LEU A 489 -12.65 -23.57 -9.44
N VAL A 490 -13.05 -23.41 -10.71
CA VAL A 490 -12.36 -22.54 -11.66
C VAL A 490 -13.18 -21.27 -11.87
N PHE A 491 -12.71 -20.15 -11.33
CA PHE A 491 -13.33 -18.84 -11.58
C PHE A 491 -12.51 -18.08 -12.62
N MET A 492 -13.17 -17.54 -13.65
CA MET A 492 -12.52 -16.73 -14.68
C MET A 492 -13.22 -15.38 -14.78
N SER A 493 -12.44 -14.28 -14.69
CA SER A 493 -12.89 -12.98 -15.14
C SER A 493 -12.29 -12.66 -16.51
N SER A 494 -13.10 -12.08 -17.38
CA SER A 494 -12.68 -11.73 -18.74
C SER A 494 -13.29 -10.39 -19.16
N PRO A 495 -12.52 -9.51 -19.84
CA PRO A 495 -13.07 -8.26 -20.39
C PRO A 495 -14.04 -8.49 -21.54
N LYS A 496 -14.08 -9.70 -22.12
CA LYS A 496 -14.90 -10.07 -23.27
C LYS A 496 -15.55 -11.45 -23.08
N PRO A 497 -16.69 -11.72 -23.71
CA PRO A 497 -17.27 -13.06 -23.75
C PRO A 497 -16.28 -14.09 -24.26
N VAL A 498 -16.25 -15.25 -23.61
CA VAL A 498 -15.40 -16.40 -24.00
C VAL A 498 -16.25 -17.40 -24.75
N GLN A 499 -15.82 -17.81 -25.94
CA GLN A 499 -16.54 -18.79 -26.74
C GLN A 499 -16.63 -20.14 -26.01
N GLY A 500 -17.84 -20.63 -25.84
CA GLY A 500 -18.12 -21.86 -25.13
C GLY A 500 -18.25 -21.70 -23.62
N ALA A 501 -18.04 -20.49 -23.09
CA ALA A 501 -18.22 -20.10 -21.67
C ALA A 501 -17.63 -21.13 -20.67
N GLU A 502 -18.34 -21.44 -19.58
CA GLU A 502 -17.91 -22.37 -18.53
C GLU A 502 -17.61 -23.79 -19.06
N PRO A 503 -18.40 -24.37 -19.98
CA PRO A 503 -18.04 -25.65 -20.61
C PRO A 503 -16.66 -25.66 -21.29
N ALA A 504 -16.26 -24.57 -21.92
CA ALA A 504 -14.94 -24.46 -22.54
C ALA A 504 -13.82 -24.41 -21.52
N ILE A 505 -14.03 -23.73 -20.39
CA ILE A 505 -13.09 -23.67 -19.26
C ILE A 505 -12.89 -25.07 -18.68
N LEU A 506 -13.99 -25.79 -18.40
CA LEU A 506 -13.94 -27.16 -17.88
C LEU A 506 -13.29 -28.14 -18.85
N ALA A 507 -13.58 -28.01 -20.15
CA ALA A 507 -12.96 -28.86 -21.18
C ALA A 507 -11.45 -28.61 -21.27
N GLU A 508 -11.00 -27.38 -21.16
CA GLU A 508 -9.57 -27.03 -21.13
C GLU A 508 -8.91 -27.59 -19.89
N TYR A 509 -9.51 -27.36 -18.71
CA TYR A 509 -9.01 -27.92 -17.45
C TYR A 509 -8.90 -29.45 -17.51
N ALA A 510 -9.93 -30.13 -18.01
CA ALA A 510 -9.89 -31.58 -18.19
C ALA A 510 -8.89 -32.06 -19.25
N SER A 511 -8.57 -31.21 -20.23
CA SER A 511 -7.55 -31.50 -21.25
C SER A 511 -6.14 -31.41 -20.66
N THR A 512 -5.84 -30.34 -19.89
CA THR A 512 -4.53 -30.17 -19.26
C THR A 512 -4.22 -31.30 -18.28
N GLN A 513 -5.22 -31.82 -17.55
CA GLN A 513 -5.05 -32.96 -16.63
C GLN A 513 -4.51 -34.23 -17.32
N LYS A 514 -4.64 -34.36 -18.61
CA LYS A 514 -4.15 -35.53 -19.39
C LYS A 514 -2.71 -35.36 -19.86
N VAL A 515 -2.17 -34.16 -19.80
CA VAL A 515 -0.81 -33.86 -20.22
C VAL A 515 0.17 -34.43 -19.20
N ALA A 516 1.11 -35.25 -19.63
CA ALA A 516 2.17 -35.77 -18.77
C ALA A 516 3.12 -34.64 -18.34
N VAL A 517 3.45 -34.60 -17.06
CA VAL A 517 4.44 -33.65 -16.51
C VAL A 517 5.76 -34.36 -16.24
N ALA A 518 6.88 -33.69 -16.55
CA ALA A 518 8.22 -34.16 -16.29
C ALA A 518 8.74 -33.64 -14.92
N PRO A 519 9.74 -34.30 -14.31
CA PRO A 519 10.40 -33.76 -13.11
C PRO A 519 10.96 -32.36 -13.35
N PRO A 520 11.07 -31.51 -12.29
CA PRO A 520 11.73 -30.21 -12.42
C PRO A 520 13.21 -30.37 -12.72
N THR A 521 13.73 -29.54 -13.61
CA THR A 521 15.14 -29.53 -13.99
C THR A 521 15.98 -28.83 -12.93
N ALA A 522 17.15 -29.38 -12.61
CA ALA A 522 18.09 -28.71 -11.73
C ALA A 522 18.65 -27.44 -12.41
N PRO A 523 18.82 -26.32 -11.71
CA PRO A 523 19.39 -25.12 -12.27
C PRO A 523 20.89 -25.29 -12.55
N HIS A 524 21.42 -24.51 -13.46
CA HIS A 524 22.86 -24.40 -13.66
C HIS A 524 23.52 -23.77 -12.44
N GLN A 525 24.72 -24.20 -12.07
CA GLN A 525 25.51 -23.53 -11.05
C GLN A 525 26.14 -22.28 -11.65
N VAL A 526 25.86 -21.13 -11.07
CA VAL A 526 26.47 -19.84 -11.40
C VAL A 526 26.97 -19.18 -10.13
N ALA A 527 28.00 -18.34 -10.27
CA ALA A 527 28.51 -17.51 -9.19
C ALA A 527 28.18 -16.05 -9.47
N TRP A 528 28.20 -15.20 -8.46
CA TRP A 528 28.05 -13.77 -8.62
C TRP A 528 29.24 -13.19 -9.42
N PRO A 529 29.02 -12.59 -10.60
CA PRO A 529 30.14 -12.19 -11.48
C PRO A 529 30.64 -10.77 -11.22
N TYR A 530 29.95 -9.95 -10.41
CA TYR A 530 30.23 -8.52 -10.23
C TYR A 530 30.84 -8.20 -8.86
N GLU A 531 31.94 -8.88 -8.51
CA GLU A 531 32.67 -8.63 -7.24
C GLU A 531 33.60 -7.42 -7.33
N SER A 532 34.00 -7.01 -8.52
CA SER A 532 34.94 -5.91 -8.75
C SER A 532 34.60 -5.11 -10.00
N PHE A 533 34.78 -3.79 -9.93
CA PHE A 533 34.54 -2.83 -11.03
C PHE A 533 35.81 -2.08 -11.46
N GLY A 534 36.96 -2.47 -10.94
CA GLY A 534 38.27 -1.86 -11.23
C GLY A 534 39.02 -1.47 -9.97
N THR A 535 39.96 -0.54 -10.13
CA THR A 535 40.73 0.02 -9.01
C THR A 535 39.81 0.91 -8.17
N PRO A 536 39.76 0.74 -6.84
CA PRO A 536 38.92 1.60 -5.98
C PRO A 536 39.24 3.09 -6.17
N GLY A 537 38.20 3.88 -6.35
CA GLY A 537 38.29 5.32 -6.52
C GLY A 537 38.82 6.02 -5.27
N LYS A 538 39.55 7.13 -5.46
CA LYS A 538 40.09 7.91 -4.36
C LYS A 538 39.19 9.07 -4.04
N VAL A 539 39.05 9.37 -2.75
CA VAL A 539 38.39 10.60 -2.31
C VAL A 539 39.22 11.82 -2.69
N ALA A 540 38.60 12.69 -3.47
CA ALA A 540 39.21 13.97 -3.88
C ALA A 540 38.82 15.11 -2.95
N GLU A 541 37.60 15.07 -2.37
CA GLU A 541 37.11 16.14 -1.51
C GLU A 541 36.09 15.58 -0.51
N THR A 542 36.11 16.13 0.72
CA THR A 542 35.09 15.85 1.75
C THR A 542 34.63 17.18 2.35
N LYS A 543 33.32 17.33 2.54
CA LYS A 543 32.70 18.51 3.17
C LYS A 543 31.61 18.05 4.15
N GLU A 544 31.73 18.49 5.40
CA GLU A 544 30.71 18.27 6.43
C GLU A 544 29.64 19.35 6.40
N ILE A 545 28.38 18.92 6.55
CA ILE A 545 27.19 19.75 6.76
C ILE A 545 26.72 19.45 8.18
N THR A 546 27.41 20.05 9.14
CA THR A 546 27.35 19.69 10.57
C THR A 546 25.95 19.83 11.16
N ASP A 547 25.20 20.86 10.79
CA ASP A 547 23.83 21.10 11.30
C ASP A 547 22.77 20.12 10.76
N LEU A 548 23.11 19.36 9.73
CA LEU A 548 22.28 18.31 9.16
C LEU A 548 22.88 16.91 9.34
N ASP A 549 23.94 16.75 10.13
CA ASP A 549 24.65 15.47 10.32
C ASP A 549 24.91 14.75 9.00
N THR A 550 25.39 15.44 7.98
CA THR A 550 25.54 14.94 6.62
C THR A 550 26.96 15.19 6.11
N VAL A 551 27.52 14.26 5.36
CA VAL A 551 28.84 14.40 4.76
C VAL A 551 28.74 14.28 3.24
N PHE A 552 29.29 15.26 2.54
CA PHE A 552 29.46 15.28 1.10
C PHE A 552 30.87 14.81 0.74
N VAL A 553 30.97 13.89 -0.21
CA VAL A 553 32.23 13.35 -0.70
C VAL A 553 32.24 13.42 -2.22
N ARG A 554 33.40 13.74 -2.82
CA ARG A 554 33.63 13.65 -4.26
C ARG A 554 34.83 12.77 -4.52
N PHE A 555 34.63 11.80 -5.42
CA PHE A 555 35.71 10.92 -5.88
C PHE A 555 36.45 11.52 -7.08
N ASP A 556 37.65 11.04 -7.32
CA ASP A 556 38.55 11.50 -8.41
C ASP A 556 37.97 11.23 -9.81
N ASN A 557 37.09 10.21 -9.95
CA ASN A 557 36.35 9.94 -11.18
C ASN A 557 35.10 10.85 -11.37
N GLY A 558 34.85 11.77 -10.46
CA GLY A 558 33.73 12.72 -10.51
C GLY A 558 32.43 12.25 -9.86
N VAL A 559 32.32 11.03 -9.36
CA VAL A 559 31.17 10.53 -8.59
C VAL A 559 31.08 11.30 -7.29
N ARG A 560 29.86 11.73 -6.94
CA ARG A 560 29.53 12.39 -5.68
C ARG A 560 28.82 11.39 -4.76
N LEU A 561 29.10 11.48 -3.47
CA LEU A 561 28.44 10.67 -2.43
C LEU A 561 27.95 11.58 -1.32
N THR A 562 26.68 11.47 -1.01
CA THR A 562 26.05 12.09 0.16
C THR A 562 25.78 11.01 1.20
N VAL A 563 26.31 11.16 2.41
CA VAL A 563 26.10 10.20 3.51
C VAL A 563 25.40 10.91 4.67
N LYS A 564 24.28 10.34 5.11
CA LYS A 564 23.63 10.73 6.36
C LYS A 564 23.49 9.53 7.28
N PRO A 565 24.39 9.36 8.26
CA PRO A 565 24.22 8.39 9.34
C PRO A 565 22.98 8.72 10.18
N THR A 566 22.16 7.72 10.48
CA THR A 566 20.95 7.89 11.32
C THR A 566 20.80 6.74 12.29
N LYS A 567 19.94 6.94 13.31
CA LYS A 567 19.48 5.91 14.25
C LYS A 567 17.95 5.77 14.24
N PHE A 568 17.31 6.18 13.15
CA PHE A 568 15.86 6.12 13.02
C PHE A 568 15.35 4.68 12.84
N ARG A 569 16.21 3.83 12.26
CA ARG A 569 15.91 2.42 11.97
C ARG A 569 17.21 1.62 12.07
N ASP A 570 17.29 0.72 13.04
CA ASP A 570 18.45 -0.14 13.19
C ASP A 570 18.56 -1.09 11.99
N ASP A 571 19.79 -1.33 11.55
CA ASP A 571 20.17 -2.21 10.43
C ASP A 571 19.45 -1.91 9.10
N GLU A 572 18.94 -0.68 8.91
CA GLU A 572 18.37 -0.21 7.64
C GLU A 572 19.32 0.79 6.98
N VAL A 573 19.67 0.52 5.72
CA VAL A 573 20.42 1.44 4.87
C VAL A 573 19.66 1.62 3.56
N LEU A 574 19.32 2.85 3.25
CA LEU A 574 18.69 3.24 1.99
C LEU A 574 19.73 3.82 1.05
N VAL A 575 19.66 3.41 -0.22
CA VAL A 575 20.57 3.87 -1.28
C VAL A 575 19.75 4.44 -2.42
N ARG A 576 20.18 5.61 -2.92
CA ARG A 576 19.69 6.23 -4.14
C ARG A 576 20.86 6.69 -5.00
N VAL A 577 20.79 6.39 -6.28
CA VAL A 577 21.79 6.77 -7.28
C VAL A 577 21.10 7.61 -8.32
N ASN A 578 21.46 8.87 -8.42
CA ASN A 578 20.98 9.82 -9.43
C ASN A 578 22.01 9.88 -10.57
N ILE A 579 21.56 9.77 -11.81
CA ILE A 579 22.37 9.73 -13.01
C ILE A 579 21.82 10.75 -14.02
N GLY A 580 22.64 11.66 -14.52
CA GLY A 580 22.23 12.66 -15.52
C GLY A 580 21.10 13.57 -15.05
N ASP A 581 20.28 14.02 -15.99
CA ASP A 581 19.24 15.04 -15.79
C ASP A 581 17.79 14.54 -16.04
N GLY A 582 17.60 13.22 -16.19
CA GLY A 582 16.29 12.56 -16.24
C GLY A 582 15.38 13.05 -17.38
N LEU A 583 14.12 13.38 -17.06
CA LEU A 583 13.16 13.88 -18.07
C LEU A 583 13.62 15.18 -18.74
N GLN A 584 14.48 15.98 -18.14
CA GLN A 584 14.99 17.21 -18.75
C GLN A 584 15.83 16.92 -20.00
N ASP A 585 16.51 15.77 -20.06
CA ASP A 585 17.30 15.35 -21.23
C ASP A 585 16.47 14.73 -22.33
N LEU A 586 15.23 14.32 -22.04
CA LEU A 586 14.38 13.66 -23.02
C LEU A 586 13.69 14.66 -23.96
N PRO A 587 13.49 14.30 -25.25
CA PRO A 587 12.79 15.16 -26.21
C PRO A 587 11.33 15.41 -25.82
N LYS A 588 10.90 16.68 -25.88
CA LYS A 588 9.51 17.10 -25.54
C LYS A 588 8.43 16.58 -26.50
N ASP A 589 8.81 16.33 -27.75
CA ASP A 589 7.92 15.94 -28.85
C ASP A 589 7.81 14.42 -29.02
N ARG A 590 8.61 13.64 -28.29
CA ARG A 590 8.57 12.20 -28.31
C ARG A 590 7.90 11.63 -27.08
N GLN A 591 7.18 10.52 -27.27
CA GLN A 591 6.70 9.72 -26.16
C GLN A 591 7.89 9.26 -25.31
N SER A 592 7.85 9.59 -24.02
CA SER A 592 8.83 9.08 -23.06
C SER A 592 8.66 7.57 -22.89
N LEU A 593 9.75 6.83 -22.97
CA LEU A 593 9.78 5.41 -22.61
C LEU A 593 9.96 5.18 -21.10
N ALA A 594 9.90 6.23 -20.29
CA ALA A 594 9.93 6.14 -18.82
C ALA A 594 8.89 5.15 -18.27
N TRP A 595 7.73 5.05 -18.94
CA TRP A 595 6.68 4.09 -18.60
C TRP A 595 7.10 2.61 -18.70
N PHE A 596 8.18 2.33 -19.42
CA PHE A 596 8.76 0.99 -19.58
C PHE A 596 10.03 0.80 -18.76
N GLY A 597 10.35 1.71 -17.85
CA GLY A 597 11.56 1.71 -17.02
C GLY A 597 11.78 0.40 -16.26
N ASN A 598 10.72 -0.26 -15.80
CA ASN A 598 10.81 -1.55 -15.12
C ASN A 598 11.44 -2.64 -15.99
N ALA A 599 11.33 -2.57 -17.33
CA ALA A 599 11.98 -3.52 -18.24
C ALA A 599 13.51 -3.50 -18.10
N PHE A 600 14.07 -2.39 -17.65
CA PHE A 600 15.51 -2.25 -17.38
C PHE A 600 15.95 -3.20 -16.25
N ILE A 601 15.28 -3.15 -15.11
CA ILE A 601 15.59 -4.03 -13.96
C ILE A 601 15.16 -5.47 -14.25
N GLU A 602 13.99 -5.69 -14.82
CA GLU A 602 13.52 -7.03 -15.18
C GLU A 602 14.40 -7.70 -16.28
N GLY A 603 15.13 -6.92 -17.05
CA GLY A 603 16.12 -7.40 -17.99
C GLY A 603 17.34 -8.05 -17.32
N GLY A 604 17.50 -7.84 -16.02
CA GLY A 604 18.63 -8.35 -15.23
C GLY A 604 19.96 -7.79 -15.69
N LEU A 605 21.03 -8.50 -15.40
CA LEU A 605 22.39 -8.13 -15.76
C LEU A 605 22.87 -8.98 -16.96
N LYS A 606 23.84 -8.50 -17.70
CA LYS A 606 24.29 -9.15 -18.93
C LYS A 606 24.86 -10.55 -18.69
N GLN A 607 25.68 -10.72 -17.64
CA GLN A 607 26.33 -11.99 -17.32
C GLN A 607 25.47 -12.92 -16.47
N ILE A 608 24.40 -12.41 -15.84
CA ILE A 608 23.54 -13.18 -14.97
C ILE A 608 22.11 -12.62 -15.06
N ASP A 609 21.11 -13.48 -15.16
CA ASP A 609 19.72 -13.05 -15.16
C ASP A 609 19.15 -12.86 -13.73
N ASN A 610 17.91 -12.40 -13.63
CA ASN A 610 17.29 -12.13 -12.33
C ASN A 610 17.07 -13.41 -11.51
N GLU A 611 16.72 -14.53 -12.14
CA GLU A 611 16.49 -15.79 -11.43
C GLU A 611 17.78 -16.31 -10.78
N ASP A 612 18.86 -16.28 -11.53
CA ASP A 612 20.18 -16.67 -11.07
C ASP A 612 20.74 -15.67 -10.03
N THR A 613 20.52 -14.36 -10.23
CA THR A 613 20.88 -13.31 -9.26
C THR A 613 20.17 -13.53 -7.92
N GLU A 614 18.86 -13.72 -7.93
CA GLU A 614 18.07 -14.01 -6.75
C GLU A 614 18.50 -15.31 -6.06
N ARG A 615 18.93 -16.30 -6.82
CA ARG A 615 19.43 -17.58 -6.29
C ARG A 615 20.79 -17.45 -5.63
N VAL A 616 21.73 -16.77 -6.28
CA VAL A 616 23.10 -16.61 -5.76
C VAL A 616 23.15 -15.69 -4.56
N LEU A 617 22.28 -14.68 -4.52
CA LEU A 617 22.21 -13.69 -3.44
C LEU A 617 21.09 -13.97 -2.42
N ALA A 618 20.51 -15.17 -2.38
CA ALA A 618 19.39 -15.54 -1.52
C ALA A 618 19.59 -15.27 -0.02
N SER A 619 20.84 -15.28 0.46
CA SER A 619 21.21 -14.98 1.86
C SER A 619 21.42 -13.48 2.11
N LYS A 620 21.24 -12.62 1.11
CA LYS A 620 21.50 -11.19 1.16
C LYS A 620 20.18 -10.41 1.12
N VAL A 621 20.16 -9.29 1.81
CA VAL A 621 19.10 -8.29 1.67
C VAL A 621 19.61 -7.22 0.71
N TYR A 622 18.98 -7.09 -0.44
CA TYR A 622 19.30 -6.10 -1.46
C TYR A 622 18.05 -5.70 -2.24
N GLY A 623 18.11 -4.58 -2.93
CA GLY A 623 17.04 -4.11 -3.79
C GLY A 623 17.58 -3.40 -5.02
N ALA A 624 16.85 -3.49 -6.15
CA ALA A 624 17.14 -2.69 -7.33
C ALA A 624 15.84 -2.23 -7.97
N ARG A 625 15.67 -0.91 -8.07
CA ARG A 625 14.54 -0.27 -8.76
C ARG A 625 15.09 0.80 -9.68
N PHE A 626 14.44 0.99 -10.81
CA PHE A 626 14.77 2.04 -11.75
C PHE A 626 13.54 2.92 -12.03
N ALA A 627 13.77 4.22 -12.05
CA ALA A 627 12.76 5.21 -12.43
C ALA A 627 13.42 6.34 -13.22
N VAL A 628 12.65 6.96 -14.09
CA VAL A 628 13.05 8.22 -14.75
C VAL A 628 12.37 9.34 -13.99
N GLY A 629 13.15 10.05 -13.19
CA GLY A 629 12.69 11.24 -12.46
C GLY A 629 12.74 12.49 -13.32
N GLU A 630 12.27 13.60 -12.78
CA GLU A 630 12.28 14.89 -13.47
C GLU A 630 13.70 15.36 -13.76
N ASP A 631 14.62 15.17 -12.79
CA ASP A 631 15.99 15.69 -12.78
C ASP A 631 17.08 14.60 -12.71
N ALA A 632 16.73 13.34 -12.81
CA ALA A 632 17.68 12.22 -12.83
C ALA A 632 17.08 10.93 -13.35
N PHE A 633 17.88 10.06 -13.93
CA PHE A 633 17.62 8.62 -13.98
C PHE A 633 18.00 8.04 -12.62
N VAL A 634 17.08 7.35 -11.98
CA VAL A 634 17.21 6.95 -10.58
C VAL A 634 17.30 5.44 -10.44
N LEU A 635 18.38 4.94 -9.86
CA LEU A 635 18.46 3.61 -9.28
C LEU A 635 18.32 3.71 -7.76
N SER A 636 17.60 2.80 -7.15
CA SER A 636 17.45 2.80 -5.69
C SER A 636 17.28 1.40 -5.14
N GLY A 637 17.65 1.25 -3.87
CA GLY A 637 17.49 0.02 -3.14
C GLY A 637 17.50 0.23 -1.63
N SER A 638 17.25 -0.84 -0.92
CA SER A 638 17.25 -0.90 0.54
C SER A 638 17.94 -2.17 0.98
N THR A 639 18.81 -2.04 1.95
CA THR A 639 19.62 -3.14 2.43
C THR A 639 19.84 -3.03 3.94
N ARG A 640 20.49 -4.01 4.52
CA ARG A 640 21.03 -3.96 5.88
C ARG A 640 22.51 -3.58 5.86
N THR A 641 23.02 -3.10 6.98
CA THR A 641 24.40 -2.63 7.12
C THR A 641 25.44 -3.66 6.63
N ALA A 642 25.22 -4.96 6.94
CA ALA A 642 26.14 -6.03 6.55
C ALA A 642 26.13 -6.34 5.04
N ASP A 643 25.06 -6.04 4.33
CA ASP A 643 24.88 -6.35 2.92
C ASP A 643 25.05 -5.13 2.00
N LEU A 644 25.38 -3.94 2.55
CA LEU A 644 25.65 -2.74 1.76
C LEU A 644 26.66 -2.98 0.62
N PRO A 645 27.77 -3.71 0.81
CA PRO A 645 28.67 -4.02 -0.31
C PRO A 645 27.97 -4.75 -1.47
N THR A 646 27.09 -5.71 -1.18
CA THR A 646 26.31 -6.43 -2.20
C THR A 646 25.31 -5.50 -2.89
N GLU A 647 24.58 -4.67 -2.13
CA GLU A 647 23.68 -3.66 -2.68
C GLU A 647 24.40 -2.76 -3.68
N MET A 648 25.56 -2.23 -3.29
CA MET A 648 26.36 -1.35 -4.13
C MET A 648 26.89 -2.06 -5.39
N GLN A 649 27.26 -3.34 -5.27
CA GLN A 649 27.65 -4.16 -6.44
C GLN A 649 26.49 -4.33 -7.41
N VAL A 650 25.29 -4.67 -6.92
CA VAL A 650 24.08 -4.86 -7.76
C VAL A 650 23.76 -3.57 -8.50
N LEU A 651 23.64 -2.44 -7.80
CA LEU A 651 23.30 -1.15 -8.42
C LEU A 651 24.37 -0.70 -9.42
N THR A 652 25.66 -0.93 -9.12
CA THR A 652 26.75 -0.58 -10.03
C THR A 652 26.75 -1.49 -11.27
N ALA A 653 26.43 -2.76 -11.11
CA ALA A 653 26.31 -3.70 -12.24
C ALA A 653 25.19 -3.27 -13.22
N TYR A 654 24.06 -2.77 -12.71
CA TYR A 654 23.01 -2.19 -13.57
C TYR A 654 23.48 -0.95 -14.34
N VAL A 655 24.40 -0.16 -13.80
CA VAL A 655 24.96 1.00 -14.50
C VAL A 655 25.99 0.59 -15.55
N SER A 656 26.79 -0.44 -15.26
CA SER A 656 27.96 -0.81 -16.10
C SER A 656 27.69 -1.94 -17.10
N ASP A 657 26.77 -2.86 -16.78
CA ASP A 657 26.56 -4.09 -17.58
C ASP A 657 25.10 -4.58 -17.55
N PRO A 658 24.11 -3.71 -17.91
CA PRO A 658 22.69 -4.09 -17.92
C PRO A 658 22.38 -5.16 -18.98
N GLY A 659 21.40 -6.02 -18.68
CA GLY A 659 21.09 -7.19 -19.50
C GLY A 659 20.29 -6.91 -20.76
N TRP A 660 19.46 -5.87 -20.79
CA TRP A 660 18.62 -5.45 -21.93
C TRP A 660 17.87 -6.60 -22.63
N ARG A 661 17.21 -7.49 -21.85
CA ARG A 661 16.52 -8.66 -22.41
C ARG A 661 15.17 -8.28 -23.00
N SER A 662 14.92 -8.72 -24.23
CA SER A 662 13.69 -8.40 -24.99
C SER A 662 12.42 -8.96 -24.32
N GLU A 663 12.54 -10.07 -23.60
CA GLU A 663 11.45 -10.73 -22.91
C GLU A 663 10.88 -9.85 -21.79
N ALA A 664 11.74 -9.20 -21.03
CA ALA A 664 11.35 -8.24 -20.00
C ALA A 664 10.56 -7.07 -20.59
N PHE A 665 11.05 -6.50 -21.70
CA PHE A 665 10.36 -5.40 -22.37
C PHE A 665 8.98 -5.81 -22.91
N LYS A 666 8.87 -6.99 -23.54
CA LYS A 666 7.59 -7.53 -24.04
C LYS A 666 6.58 -7.75 -22.91
N ARG A 667 7.03 -8.20 -21.73
CA ARG A 667 6.16 -8.34 -20.56
C ARG A 667 5.61 -6.97 -20.13
N GLN A 668 6.46 -5.96 -20.00
CA GLN A 668 6.04 -4.61 -19.65
C GLN A 668 5.10 -4.01 -20.70
N GLN A 669 5.35 -4.26 -21.98
CA GLN A 669 4.47 -3.85 -23.07
C GLN A 669 3.08 -4.50 -22.94
N SER A 670 3.02 -5.79 -22.62
CA SER A 670 1.75 -6.50 -22.42
C SER A 670 1.00 -6.01 -21.17
N ALA A 671 1.71 -5.81 -20.06
CA ALA A 671 1.17 -5.24 -18.84
C ALA A 671 0.64 -3.81 -19.06
N GLY A 672 1.39 -2.99 -19.79
CA GLY A 672 0.99 -1.62 -20.14
C GLY A 672 -0.29 -1.56 -20.97
N ARG A 673 -0.50 -2.49 -21.92
CA ARG A 673 -1.76 -2.61 -22.67
C ARG A 673 -2.93 -2.93 -21.75
N THR A 674 -2.75 -3.91 -20.86
CA THR A 674 -3.78 -4.30 -19.90
C THR A 674 -4.14 -3.14 -18.97
N LEU A 675 -3.13 -2.44 -18.44
CA LEU A 675 -3.33 -1.28 -17.59
C LEU A 675 -4.07 -0.14 -18.31
N HIS A 676 -3.66 0.18 -19.54
CA HIS A 676 -4.32 1.19 -20.36
C HIS A 676 -5.83 0.90 -20.53
N ASP A 677 -6.17 -0.38 -20.79
CA ASP A 677 -7.55 -0.81 -20.99
C ASP A 677 -8.37 -0.75 -19.69
N GLN A 678 -7.75 -1.09 -18.54
CA GLN A 678 -8.39 -1.00 -17.24
C GLN A 678 -8.66 0.43 -16.80
N MET A 679 -7.75 1.37 -17.11
CA MET A 679 -7.92 2.79 -16.79
C MET A 679 -9.15 3.42 -17.43
N GLU A 680 -9.66 2.89 -18.53
CA GLU A 680 -10.90 3.35 -19.14
C GLU A 680 -12.16 2.97 -18.35
N GLY A 681 -12.04 2.03 -17.43
CA GLY A 681 -13.15 1.43 -16.69
C GLY A 681 -13.66 2.25 -15.50
N THR A 682 -12.94 3.28 -15.07
CA THR A 682 -13.34 4.15 -13.96
C THR A 682 -12.96 5.59 -14.24
N ASP A 683 -13.65 6.53 -13.62
CA ASP A 683 -13.33 7.97 -13.71
C ASP A 683 -11.95 8.28 -13.12
N GLY A 684 -11.59 7.68 -11.97
CA GLY A 684 -10.23 7.76 -11.39
C GLY A 684 -9.15 7.20 -12.32
N GLY A 685 -9.44 6.10 -13.03
CA GLY A 685 -8.52 5.53 -14.02
C GLY A 685 -8.26 6.48 -15.19
N VAL A 686 -9.29 7.17 -15.68
CA VAL A 686 -9.16 8.19 -16.73
C VAL A 686 -8.33 9.38 -16.23
N ILE A 687 -8.58 9.87 -15.01
CA ILE A 687 -7.75 10.91 -14.39
C ILE A 687 -6.29 10.48 -14.31
N GLN A 688 -6.01 9.29 -13.80
CA GLN A 688 -4.65 8.77 -13.69
C GLN A 688 -3.93 8.71 -15.05
N ARG A 689 -4.64 8.38 -16.12
CA ARG A 689 -4.08 8.31 -17.46
C ARG A 689 -3.81 9.68 -18.07
N GLU A 690 -4.75 10.63 -17.93
CA GLU A 690 -4.77 11.87 -18.71
C GLU A 690 -4.18 13.08 -17.97
N LEU A 691 -4.36 13.14 -16.63
CA LEU A 691 -4.15 14.38 -15.86
C LEU A 691 -2.73 14.93 -16.00
N SER A 692 -1.71 14.07 -15.88
CA SER A 692 -0.30 14.50 -15.94
C SER A 692 0.01 15.16 -17.29
N GLY A 693 -0.39 14.51 -18.40
CA GLY A 693 -0.21 15.08 -19.73
C GLY A 693 -0.95 16.40 -19.92
N LEU A 694 -2.20 16.49 -19.41
CA LEU A 694 -3.02 17.70 -19.50
C LEU A 694 -2.43 18.86 -18.71
N LEU A 695 -1.97 18.63 -17.46
CA LEU A 695 -1.36 19.67 -16.63
C LEU A 695 -0.01 20.17 -17.16
N HIS A 696 0.64 19.39 -18.04
CA HIS A 696 1.86 19.78 -18.76
C HIS A 696 1.58 20.21 -20.20
N ALA A 697 0.33 20.64 -20.51
CA ALA A 697 -0.08 21.13 -21.82
C ALA A 697 0.24 20.18 -22.99
N GLY A 698 0.20 18.88 -22.75
CA GLY A 698 0.44 17.83 -23.76
C GLY A 698 1.92 17.53 -24.01
N ASP A 699 2.85 17.99 -23.19
CA ASP A 699 4.27 17.60 -23.27
C ASP A 699 4.39 16.06 -23.20
N ARG A 700 4.96 15.47 -24.25
CA ARG A 700 5.01 14.00 -24.42
C ARG A 700 5.83 13.28 -23.35
N ARG A 701 6.68 13.96 -22.62
CA ARG A 701 7.43 13.39 -21.50
C ARG A 701 6.53 12.99 -20.32
N PHE A 702 5.37 13.65 -20.19
CA PHE A 702 4.40 13.50 -19.11
C PHE A 702 3.12 12.77 -19.52
N THR A 703 2.88 12.56 -20.82
CA THR A 703 1.69 11.87 -21.30
C THR A 703 1.80 10.37 -21.11
N PHE A 704 0.75 9.75 -20.58
CA PHE A 704 0.65 8.28 -20.57
C PHE A 704 0.64 7.77 -22.02
N PRO A 705 1.36 6.68 -22.35
CA PRO A 705 1.43 6.19 -23.72
C PRO A 705 0.06 5.70 -24.21
N SER A 706 -0.29 6.09 -25.44
CA SER A 706 -1.47 5.54 -26.12
C SER A 706 -1.29 4.06 -26.43
N ARG A 707 -2.38 3.37 -26.77
CA ARG A 707 -2.30 1.95 -27.22
C ARG A 707 -1.32 1.78 -28.40
N ASP A 708 -1.31 2.75 -29.30
CA ASP A 708 -0.41 2.78 -30.45
C ASP A 708 1.05 2.99 -30.04
N ASP A 709 1.31 3.91 -29.10
CA ASP A 709 2.65 4.11 -28.54
C ASP A 709 3.15 2.83 -27.87
N ILE A 710 2.30 2.18 -27.05
CA ILE A 710 2.64 0.91 -26.40
C ILE A 710 2.92 -0.17 -27.44
N ALA A 711 2.11 -0.27 -28.49
CA ALA A 711 2.27 -1.29 -29.53
C ALA A 711 3.55 -1.10 -30.35
N LYS A 712 3.94 0.14 -30.61
CA LYS A 712 5.11 0.51 -31.43
C LYS A 712 6.41 0.60 -30.64
N ALA A 713 6.34 0.70 -29.32
CA ALA A 713 7.53 0.81 -28.45
C ALA A 713 8.47 -0.37 -28.62
N GLN A 714 9.76 -0.09 -28.64
CA GLN A 714 10.81 -1.11 -28.82
C GLN A 714 11.87 -1.00 -27.75
N LEU A 715 12.45 -2.13 -27.35
CA LEU A 715 13.55 -2.16 -26.38
C LEU A 715 14.72 -1.27 -26.82
N ALA A 716 15.03 -1.27 -28.13
CA ALA A 716 16.12 -0.45 -28.68
C ALA A 716 15.91 1.05 -28.44
N ASP A 717 14.66 1.51 -28.44
CA ASP A 717 14.35 2.93 -28.16
C ASP A 717 14.58 3.25 -26.69
N LEU A 718 14.18 2.35 -25.77
CA LEU A 718 14.47 2.49 -24.34
C LEU A 718 15.97 2.48 -24.07
N GLN A 719 16.68 1.54 -24.69
CA GLN A 719 18.13 1.44 -24.60
C GLN A 719 18.81 2.72 -25.09
N ALA A 720 18.42 3.24 -26.25
CA ALA A 720 18.95 4.49 -26.80
C ALA A 720 18.67 5.73 -25.92
N GLN A 721 17.57 5.72 -25.17
CA GLN A 721 17.25 6.80 -24.23
C GLN A 721 17.98 6.71 -22.89
N VAL A 722 18.43 5.54 -22.45
CA VAL A 722 18.98 5.34 -21.10
C VAL A 722 20.49 5.08 -21.12
N GLU A 723 20.97 4.21 -22.01
CA GLU A 723 22.36 3.73 -22.00
C GLU A 723 23.43 4.83 -22.12
N PRO A 724 23.27 5.89 -22.94
CA PRO A 724 24.26 6.98 -23.02
C PRO A 724 24.46 7.70 -21.69
N HIS A 725 23.37 7.85 -20.90
CA HIS A 725 23.39 8.48 -19.59
C HIS A 725 24.08 7.59 -18.56
N LEU A 726 23.74 6.28 -18.54
CA LEU A 726 24.42 5.30 -17.68
C LEU A 726 25.93 5.27 -17.92
N ALA A 727 26.37 5.39 -19.17
CA ALA A 727 27.76 5.28 -19.56
C ALA A 727 28.61 6.49 -19.14
N ASN A 728 28.07 7.71 -19.22
CA ASN A 728 28.92 8.91 -19.20
C ASN A 728 28.49 9.99 -18.20
N ASP A 729 27.20 10.04 -17.81
CA ASP A 729 26.67 11.19 -17.08
C ASP A 729 27.14 11.27 -15.62
N PRO A 730 27.04 12.44 -15.00
CA PRO A 730 27.34 12.60 -13.60
C PRO A 730 26.53 11.64 -12.72
N ILE A 731 27.16 11.09 -11.69
CA ILE A 731 26.52 10.21 -10.72
C ILE A 731 26.59 10.88 -9.34
N GLU A 732 25.45 10.91 -8.66
CA GLU A 732 25.36 11.18 -7.23
C GLU A 732 24.75 9.95 -6.53
N VAL A 733 25.48 9.42 -5.54
CA VAL A 733 25.03 8.36 -4.65
C VAL A 733 24.60 9.01 -3.34
N VAL A 734 23.39 8.71 -2.86
CA VAL A 734 22.88 9.15 -1.55
C VAL A 734 22.67 7.93 -0.69
N ILE A 735 23.30 7.89 0.48
CA ILE A 735 23.19 6.78 1.45
C ILE A 735 22.69 7.35 2.78
N VAL A 736 21.55 6.82 3.26
CA VAL A 736 20.95 7.24 4.53
C VAL A 736 20.62 6.01 5.36
N GLY A 737 20.95 6.01 6.63
CA GLY A 737 20.58 4.93 7.53
C GLY A 737 21.63 4.59 8.61
N ASP A 738 21.52 3.36 9.13
CA ASP A 738 22.41 2.84 10.16
C ASP A 738 23.76 2.41 9.55
N ILE A 739 24.55 3.41 9.20
CA ILE A 739 25.85 3.27 8.53
C ILE A 739 26.85 4.30 9.04
N THR A 740 28.13 3.99 9.03
CA THR A 740 29.20 4.99 9.23
C THR A 740 29.63 5.58 7.91
N VAL A 741 30.12 6.85 7.95
CA VAL A 741 30.66 7.54 6.77
C VAL A 741 31.77 6.72 6.10
N ASP A 742 32.70 6.16 6.88
CA ASP A 742 33.81 5.38 6.35
C ASP A 742 33.36 4.12 5.58
N LYS A 743 32.36 3.39 6.11
CA LYS A 743 31.80 2.21 5.45
C LYS A 743 31.09 2.59 4.14
N ALA A 744 30.37 3.71 4.12
CA ALA A 744 29.73 4.21 2.91
C ALA A 744 30.78 4.62 1.85
N ILE A 745 31.83 5.31 2.27
CA ILE A 745 32.96 5.69 1.39
C ILE A 745 33.65 4.45 0.83
N ASP A 746 33.97 3.43 1.66
CA ASP A 746 34.62 2.19 1.19
C ASP A 746 33.75 1.47 0.17
N ALA A 747 32.43 1.32 0.46
CA ALA A 747 31.51 0.64 -0.43
C ALA A 747 31.40 1.35 -1.80
N VAL A 748 31.25 2.68 -1.81
CA VAL A 748 31.18 3.47 -3.05
C VAL A 748 32.52 3.51 -3.77
N SER A 749 33.65 3.62 -3.07
CA SER A 749 35.00 3.60 -3.63
C SER A 749 35.26 2.36 -4.49
N ARG A 750 34.83 1.17 -4.00
CA ARG A 750 34.98 -0.13 -4.68
C ARG A 750 34.01 -0.38 -5.81
N THR A 751 32.97 0.43 -5.93
CA THR A 751 31.87 0.26 -6.88
C THR A 751 31.75 1.47 -7.81
N PHE A 752 30.87 2.41 -7.58
CA PHE A 752 30.71 3.61 -8.41
C PHE A 752 31.99 4.45 -8.52
N GLY A 753 32.78 4.53 -7.46
CA GLY A 753 34.08 5.22 -7.46
C GLY A 753 35.13 4.55 -8.35
N ALA A 754 35.01 3.24 -8.61
CA ALA A 754 35.90 2.47 -9.49
C ALA A 754 35.53 2.54 -10.97
N LEU A 755 34.34 3.09 -11.31
CA LEU A 755 33.91 3.30 -12.69
C LEU A 755 34.82 4.29 -13.43
N PRO A 756 34.83 4.28 -14.78
CA PRO A 756 35.50 5.30 -15.56
C PRO A 756 35.08 6.73 -15.19
N ALA A 757 35.93 7.70 -15.48
CA ALA A 757 35.69 9.11 -15.20
C ALA A 757 34.32 9.55 -15.78
N ARG A 758 33.55 10.20 -14.95
CA ARG A 758 32.21 10.70 -15.31
C ARG A 758 32.32 12.11 -15.90
N ARG A 759 31.42 12.42 -16.84
CA ARG A 759 31.28 13.77 -17.37
C ARG A 759 30.99 14.75 -16.24
N ALA A 760 31.61 15.92 -16.28
CA ALA A 760 31.28 16.95 -15.30
C ALA A 760 29.81 17.42 -15.46
N ALA A 761 29.12 17.62 -14.33
CA ALA A 761 27.77 18.16 -14.35
C ALA A 761 27.75 19.52 -15.05
N GLN A 762 26.85 19.70 -15.99
CA GLN A 762 26.64 20.97 -16.69
C GLN A 762 25.26 21.51 -16.30
N PRO A 763 25.08 22.84 -16.21
CA PRO A 763 23.76 23.40 -16.00
C PRO A 763 22.82 23.01 -17.14
N VAL A 764 21.65 22.45 -16.81
CA VAL A 764 20.61 22.15 -17.78
C VAL A 764 20.17 23.45 -18.48
N PRO A 765 20.10 23.50 -19.81
CA PRO A 765 19.66 24.69 -20.53
C PRO A 765 18.27 25.16 -20.07
N ALA A 766 18.06 26.47 -19.93
CA ALA A 766 16.78 27.02 -19.47
C ALA A 766 15.59 26.56 -20.32
N SER A 767 15.79 26.38 -21.63
CA SER A 767 14.73 25.88 -22.55
C SER A 767 14.27 24.44 -22.24
N GLN A 768 15.16 23.61 -21.69
CA GLN A 768 14.83 22.24 -21.31
C GLN A 768 14.10 22.18 -19.96
N ARG A 769 14.26 23.19 -19.10
CA ARG A 769 13.56 23.32 -17.81
C ARG A 769 12.20 24.00 -17.87
N LEU A 770 11.74 24.38 -19.05
CA LEU A 770 10.43 25.01 -19.25
C LEU A 770 9.38 23.95 -19.61
N VAL A 771 8.31 23.93 -18.85
CA VAL A 771 7.05 23.25 -19.16
C VAL A 771 5.92 24.27 -19.09
N SER A 772 4.81 23.99 -19.77
CA SER A 772 3.67 24.90 -19.81
C SER A 772 2.54 24.32 -18.99
N PHE A 773 1.84 25.17 -18.23
CA PHE A 773 0.56 24.84 -17.64
C PHE A 773 -0.54 25.05 -18.72
N PRO A 774 -1.64 24.26 -18.73
CA PRO A 774 -2.70 24.42 -19.72
C PRO A 774 -3.38 25.78 -19.60
N ALA A 775 -3.92 26.26 -20.72
CA ALA A 775 -4.69 27.50 -20.72
C ALA A 775 -5.98 27.36 -19.91
N ALA A 776 -6.34 28.43 -19.20
CA ALA A 776 -7.62 28.48 -18.48
C ALA A 776 -8.82 28.26 -19.44
N ASN A 777 -9.86 27.61 -18.95
CA ASN A 777 -11.08 27.35 -19.68
C ASN A 777 -12.33 27.74 -18.89
N ALA A 778 -13.29 28.36 -19.56
CA ALA A 778 -14.56 28.73 -18.95
C ALA A 778 -15.47 27.50 -18.71
N GLN A 779 -15.48 26.58 -19.65
CA GLN A 779 -16.18 25.28 -19.54
C GLN A 779 -15.16 24.17 -19.25
N PRO A 780 -15.50 23.18 -18.41
CA PRO A 780 -14.61 22.05 -18.17
C PRO A 780 -14.27 21.29 -19.45
N LEU A 781 -13.03 20.85 -19.57
CA LEU A 781 -12.69 19.81 -20.53
C LEU A 781 -13.39 18.51 -20.12
N MET A 782 -14.19 17.96 -21.04
CA MET A 782 -14.97 16.74 -20.77
C MET A 782 -14.19 15.50 -21.23
N LEU A 783 -13.90 14.61 -20.30
CA LEU A 783 -13.42 13.25 -20.56
C LEU A 783 -14.51 12.24 -20.22
N THR A 784 -14.37 11.01 -20.70
CA THR A 784 -15.36 9.96 -20.44
C THR A 784 -14.72 8.66 -19.97
N HIS A 785 -15.43 7.94 -19.10
CA HIS A 785 -15.10 6.60 -18.66
C HIS A 785 -16.20 5.59 -19.04
N LYS A 786 -15.86 4.29 -18.99
CA LYS A 786 -16.79 3.18 -19.34
C LYS A 786 -17.39 2.51 -18.10
N GLY A 787 -17.21 3.10 -16.92
CA GLY A 787 -17.69 2.58 -15.64
C GLY A 787 -19.15 2.89 -15.33
N ARG A 788 -19.47 2.97 -14.03
CA ARG A 788 -20.84 3.24 -13.53
C ARG A 788 -21.36 4.59 -14.04
N ALA A 789 -22.67 4.61 -14.29
CA ALA A 789 -23.37 5.79 -14.81
C ALA A 789 -23.56 6.92 -13.77
N ASP A 790 -23.33 6.64 -12.49
CA ASP A 790 -23.52 7.56 -11.36
C ASP A 790 -22.18 8.00 -10.71
N GLN A 791 -21.06 7.77 -11.39
CA GLN A 791 -19.73 8.26 -10.99
C GLN A 791 -19.22 9.33 -11.93
N ALA A 792 -18.64 10.39 -11.38
CA ALA A 792 -17.96 11.43 -12.13
C ALA A 792 -16.95 12.14 -11.26
N ILE A 793 -15.86 12.62 -11.85
CA ILE A 793 -14.87 13.46 -11.17
C ILE A 793 -14.94 14.88 -11.72
N GLY A 794 -14.98 15.85 -10.79
CA GLY A 794 -14.72 17.25 -11.05
C GLY A 794 -13.32 17.65 -10.59
N TYR A 795 -12.61 18.44 -11.39
CA TYR A 795 -11.26 18.89 -11.11
C TYR A 795 -11.05 20.34 -11.53
N VAL A 796 -10.47 21.14 -10.66
CA VAL A 796 -10.12 22.54 -10.94
C VAL A 796 -8.69 22.77 -10.49
N ALA A 797 -7.85 23.35 -11.36
CA ALA A 797 -6.45 23.67 -11.02
C ALA A 797 -6.08 25.10 -11.40
N TRP A 798 -5.24 25.72 -10.59
CA TRP A 798 -4.69 27.05 -10.79
C TRP A 798 -3.18 26.98 -10.86
N PRO A 799 -2.53 27.57 -11.88
CA PRO A 799 -1.07 27.61 -11.94
C PRO A 799 -0.48 28.45 -10.81
N THR A 800 0.60 27.94 -10.24
CA THR A 800 1.45 28.65 -9.26
C THR A 800 2.90 28.71 -9.77
N ASN A 801 3.83 29.15 -8.94
CA ASN A 801 5.25 29.20 -9.26
C ASN A 801 5.98 27.91 -8.83
N ASP A 802 7.20 27.73 -9.36
CA ASP A 802 8.14 26.74 -8.80
C ASP A 802 8.62 27.16 -7.40
N LEU A 803 9.21 26.21 -6.67
CA LEU A 803 9.73 26.46 -5.31
C LEU A 803 10.77 27.58 -5.27
N TRP A 804 11.66 27.63 -6.25
CA TRP A 804 12.83 28.51 -6.22
C TRP A 804 12.52 29.94 -6.60
N ALA A 805 11.38 30.21 -7.20
CA ALA A 805 10.92 31.58 -7.48
C ALA A 805 10.71 32.37 -6.16
N ASN A 806 10.11 31.74 -5.15
CA ASN A 806 9.95 32.27 -3.80
C ASN A 806 9.60 31.13 -2.81
N PRO A 807 10.59 30.60 -2.08
CA PRO A 807 10.36 29.48 -1.16
C PRO A 807 9.32 29.77 -0.06
N GLN A 808 9.23 31.00 0.48
CA GLN A 808 8.21 31.35 1.47
C GLN A 808 6.81 31.36 0.84
N GLN A 809 6.66 31.88 -0.39
CA GLN A 809 5.39 31.85 -1.10
C GLN A 809 4.91 30.42 -1.38
N ALA A 810 5.83 29.49 -1.60
CA ALA A 810 5.48 28.07 -1.72
C ALA A 810 4.86 27.53 -0.41
N LEU A 811 5.41 27.89 0.76
CA LEU A 811 4.85 27.52 2.05
C LEU A 811 3.51 28.23 2.34
N ASP A 812 3.35 29.50 1.92
CA ASP A 812 2.07 30.20 2.00
C ASP A 812 0.98 29.49 1.17
N ASN A 813 1.36 28.99 -0.03
CA ASN A 813 0.46 28.22 -0.91
C ASN A 813 0.14 26.84 -0.34
N ASP A 814 1.07 26.19 0.33
CA ASP A 814 0.81 24.93 1.02
C ASP A 814 -0.29 25.12 2.08
N VAL A 815 -0.15 26.13 2.95
CA VAL A 815 -1.14 26.43 3.98
C VAL A 815 -2.47 26.90 3.38
N LEU A 816 -2.45 27.63 2.26
CA LEU A 816 -3.65 27.97 1.50
C LEU A 816 -4.37 26.70 1.01
N GLY A 817 -3.62 25.72 0.52
CA GLY A 817 -4.16 24.42 0.09
C GLY A 817 -4.87 23.70 1.25
N GLU A 818 -4.22 23.60 2.40
CA GLU A 818 -4.81 22.97 3.61
C GLU A 818 -6.09 23.70 4.08
N VAL A 819 -6.11 25.03 4.09
CA VAL A 819 -7.33 25.79 4.45
C VAL A 819 -8.44 25.58 3.42
N MET A 820 -8.11 25.50 2.14
CA MET A 820 -9.09 25.23 1.10
C MET A 820 -9.68 23.83 1.21
N ASP A 821 -8.84 22.84 1.60
CA ASP A 821 -9.25 21.46 1.84
C ASP A 821 -10.23 21.37 3.01
N LEU A 822 -9.94 22.01 4.15
CA LEU A 822 -10.86 22.12 5.27
C LEU A 822 -12.22 22.69 4.85
N ARG A 823 -12.25 23.75 4.06
CA ARG A 823 -13.50 24.35 3.57
C ARG A 823 -14.26 23.48 2.58
N LEU A 824 -13.55 22.73 1.75
CA LEU A 824 -14.17 21.75 0.84
C LEU A 824 -14.81 20.60 1.61
N ILE A 825 -14.14 20.08 2.62
CA ILE A 825 -14.68 19.05 3.51
C ILE A 825 -15.92 19.59 4.22
N ASP A 826 -15.84 20.76 4.86
CA ASP A 826 -16.96 21.39 5.57
C ASP A 826 -18.19 21.63 4.65
N GLU A 827 -17.99 22.07 3.40
CA GLU A 827 -19.09 22.37 2.47
C GLU A 827 -19.65 21.09 1.80
N LEU A 828 -18.79 20.25 1.20
CA LEU A 828 -19.26 19.14 0.33
C LEU A 828 -19.57 17.87 1.11
N ARG A 829 -18.79 17.56 2.15
CA ARG A 829 -18.98 16.37 2.96
C ARG A 829 -19.90 16.64 4.14
N GLU A 830 -19.56 17.60 5.00
CA GLU A 830 -20.24 17.82 6.27
C GLU A 830 -21.61 18.54 6.08
N ALA A 831 -21.69 19.59 5.26
CA ALA A 831 -22.93 20.32 5.05
C ALA A 831 -23.85 19.68 4.01
N GLN A 832 -23.32 19.19 2.90
CA GLN A 832 -24.12 18.69 1.76
C GLN A 832 -24.22 17.17 1.69
N GLY A 833 -23.27 16.40 2.26
CA GLY A 833 -23.22 14.93 2.23
C GLY A 833 -23.15 14.37 0.79
N VAL A 834 -22.54 15.08 -0.14
CA VAL A 834 -22.56 14.70 -1.57
C VAL A 834 -21.36 13.84 -1.97
N THR A 835 -20.33 13.86 -1.17
CA THR A 835 -19.07 13.12 -1.43
C THR A 835 -18.47 12.58 -0.15
N TYR A 836 -17.71 11.51 -0.28
CA TYR A 836 -16.92 10.95 0.82
C TYR A 836 -15.61 11.71 1.04
N SER A 837 -14.88 12.02 -0.04
CA SER A 837 -13.51 12.51 0.06
C SER A 837 -13.21 13.59 -0.99
N PRO A 838 -13.65 14.84 -0.78
CA PRO A 838 -13.11 15.94 -1.57
C PRO A 838 -11.65 16.16 -1.18
N SER A 839 -10.82 16.69 -2.08
CA SER A 839 -9.40 16.89 -1.79
C SER A 839 -8.84 18.13 -2.47
N VAL A 840 -7.88 18.76 -1.79
CA VAL A 840 -7.03 19.81 -2.37
C VAL A 840 -5.59 19.33 -2.39
N SER A 841 -4.91 19.54 -3.50
CA SER A 841 -3.49 19.29 -3.65
C SER A 841 -2.75 20.53 -4.09
N TYR A 842 -1.54 20.70 -3.58
CA TYR A 842 -0.61 21.73 -4.00
C TYR A 842 0.71 21.09 -4.44
N SER A 843 1.24 21.53 -5.57
CA SER A 843 2.51 21.06 -6.11
C SER A 843 3.35 22.25 -6.56
N HIS A 844 4.63 22.28 -6.16
CA HIS A 844 5.65 23.21 -6.62
C HIS A 844 6.82 22.42 -7.15
N SER A 845 7.28 22.75 -8.35
CA SER A 845 8.40 22.02 -8.93
C SER A 845 9.73 22.46 -8.31
N LEU A 846 10.59 21.47 -8.09
CA LEU A 846 12.01 21.64 -7.78
C LEU A 846 12.86 21.75 -9.06
N THR A 847 12.30 21.36 -10.20
CA THR A 847 12.98 21.10 -11.46
C THR A 847 12.55 22.05 -12.58
N TRP A 848 11.22 22.19 -12.75
CA TRP A 848 10.63 22.95 -13.87
C TRP A 848 10.39 24.39 -13.48
N THR A 849 11.09 25.29 -14.15
CA THR A 849 11.04 26.74 -13.86
C THR A 849 9.65 27.30 -14.11
N GLY A 850 9.09 28.02 -13.15
CA GLY A 850 7.78 28.67 -13.20
C GLY A 850 6.59 27.69 -13.18
N TRP A 851 6.78 26.42 -12.85
CA TRP A 851 5.73 25.42 -12.84
C TRP A 851 5.37 24.96 -11.43
N GLY A 852 4.10 25.05 -11.15
CA GLY A 852 3.42 24.57 -9.96
C GLY A 852 1.93 24.77 -10.13
N TYR A 853 1.13 24.16 -9.26
CA TYR A 853 -0.32 24.31 -9.25
C TYR A 853 -0.94 24.02 -7.89
N LEU A 854 -2.11 24.60 -7.65
CA LEU A 854 -3.03 24.21 -6.59
C LEU A 854 -4.28 23.65 -7.29
N ALA A 855 -4.79 22.51 -6.80
CA ALA A 855 -5.95 21.87 -7.42
C ALA A 855 -6.93 21.36 -6.39
N ALA A 856 -8.24 21.48 -6.70
CA ALA A 856 -9.36 20.90 -5.98
C ALA A 856 -9.99 19.78 -6.83
N SER A 857 -10.34 18.67 -6.20
CA SER A 857 -10.89 17.48 -6.85
C SER A 857 -12.00 16.86 -6.02
N VAL A 858 -12.98 16.26 -6.68
CA VAL A 858 -14.08 15.56 -6.03
C VAL A 858 -14.64 14.46 -6.91
N GLU A 859 -15.03 13.32 -6.30
CA GLU A 859 -15.91 12.34 -6.94
C GLU A 859 -17.35 12.56 -6.47
N VAL A 860 -18.26 12.73 -7.43
CA VAL A 860 -19.68 13.00 -7.20
C VAL A 860 -20.55 12.35 -8.28
N PRO A 861 -21.86 12.18 -8.04
CA PRO A 861 -22.78 11.89 -9.14
C PRO A 861 -22.70 12.97 -10.22
N PRO A 862 -22.80 12.60 -11.52
CA PRO A 862 -22.67 13.56 -12.62
C PRO A 862 -23.58 14.80 -12.53
N ALA A 863 -24.78 14.65 -11.93
CA ALA A 863 -25.71 15.77 -11.72
C ALA A 863 -25.21 16.80 -10.67
N LYS A 864 -24.15 16.48 -9.91
CA LYS A 864 -23.58 17.36 -8.88
C LYS A 864 -22.32 18.11 -9.33
N LEU A 865 -21.78 17.81 -10.51
CA LEU A 865 -20.56 18.46 -11.02
C LEU A 865 -20.67 19.99 -11.09
N ASP A 866 -21.77 20.52 -11.59
CA ASP A 866 -21.99 21.98 -11.65
C ASP A 866 -22.02 22.62 -10.25
N GLY A 867 -22.54 21.88 -9.26
CA GLY A 867 -22.49 22.27 -7.85
C GLY A 867 -21.05 22.42 -7.37
N PHE A 868 -20.25 21.40 -7.59
CA PHE A 868 -18.83 21.41 -7.23
C PHE A 868 -18.07 22.62 -7.83
N PHE A 869 -18.21 22.87 -9.14
CA PHE A 869 -17.52 24.01 -9.76
C PHE A 869 -17.96 25.36 -9.17
N ARG A 870 -19.24 25.52 -8.82
CA ARG A 870 -19.74 26.73 -8.13
C ARG A 870 -19.16 26.86 -6.70
N ASP A 871 -19.17 25.77 -5.93
CA ASP A 871 -18.70 25.76 -4.55
C ASP A 871 -17.20 26.03 -4.45
N VAL A 872 -16.40 25.41 -5.32
CA VAL A 872 -14.96 25.68 -5.45
C VAL A 872 -14.69 27.15 -5.80
N SER A 873 -15.43 27.71 -6.77
CA SER A 873 -15.29 29.12 -7.14
C SER A 873 -15.70 30.05 -5.99
N LYS A 874 -16.74 29.72 -5.23
CA LYS A 874 -17.18 30.46 -4.04
C LYS A 874 -16.10 30.42 -2.94
N ILE A 875 -15.55 29.23 -2.64
CA ILE A 875 -14.49 29.06 -1.63
C ILE A 875 -13.25 29.86 -2.06
N ALA A 876 -12.83 29.77 -3.32
CA ALA A 876 -11.70 30.54 -3.86
C ALA A 876 -11.94 32.06 -3.75
N ASN A 877 -13.16 32.54 -4.04
CA ASN A 877 -13.51 33.94 -3.87
C ASN A 877 -13.52 34.39 -2.40
N ASP A 878 -14.03 33.55 -1.51
CA ASP A 878 -14.04 33.85 -0.07
C ASP A 878 -12.61 33.93 0.48
N LEU A 879 -11.71 33.06 0.06
CA LEU A 879 -10.28 33.09 0.41
C LEU A 879 -9.55 34.36 -0.10
N ARG A 880 -9.96 34.88 -1.27
CA ARG A 880 -9.40 36.14 -1.80
C ARG A 880 -9.90 37.38 -1.06
N THR A 881 -11.11 37.34 -0.50
CA THR A 881 -11.81 38.53 -0.01
C THR A 881 -11.87 38.60 1.52
N LYS A 882 -11.96 37.48 2.20
CA LYS A 882 -12.07 37.36 3.66
C LYS A 882 -10.78 36.79 4.25
N ASP A 883 -10.46 37.19 5.47
CA ASP A 883 -9.38 36.55 6.21
C ASP A 883 -9.84 35.18 6.73
N VAL A 884 -8.93 34.22 6.81
CA VAL A 884 -9.17 32.93 7.46
C VAL A 884 -9.21 33.15 8.98
N THR A 885 -10.01 32.36 9.68
CA THR A 885 -10.09 32.42 11.14
C THR A 885 -8.81 31.87 11.79
N ALA A 886 -8.57 32.24 13.04
CA ALA A 886 -7.43 31.70 13.80
C ALA A 886 -7.53 30.17 13.95
N ASP A 887 -8.71 29.61 14.15
CA ASP A 887 -8.97 28.19 14.23
C ASP A 887 -8.69 27.44 12.89
N GLU A 888 -9.19 27.98 11.77
CA GLU A 888 -8.87 27.41 10.45
C GLU A 888 -7.36 27.40 10.19
N LEU A 889 -6.67 28.48 10.51
CA LEU A 889 -5.23 28.60 10.32
C LEU A 889 -4.45 27.63 11.21
N GLU A 890 -4.87 27.44 12.46
CA GLU A 890 -4.28 26.47 13.38
C GLU A 890 -4.47 25.04 12.90
N ARG A 891 -5.70 24.67 12.55
CA ARG A 891 -6.06 23.34 12.02
C ARG A 891 -5.36 23.02 10.69
N ALA A 892 -5.08 23.99 9.85
CA ALA A 892 -4.30 23.82 8.62
C ALA A 892 -2.80 23.66 8.89
N LYS A 893 -2.23 24.42 9.81
CA LYS A 893 -0.77 24.44 10.04
C LYS A 893 -0.31 23.30 10.95
N LYS A 894 -1.04 23.02 12.02
CA LYS A 894 -0.60 22.12 13.07
C LYS A 894 -0.36 20.69 12.56
N PRO A 895 -1.33 20.02 11.87
CA PRO A 895 -1.10 18.69 11.34
C PRO A 895 0.05 18.65 10.31
N ARG A 896 0.20 19.71 9.51
CA ARG A 896 1.28 19.82 8.53
C ARG A 896 2.65 19.88 9.19
N ILE A 897 2.83 20.71 10.24
CA ILE A 897 4.07 20.81 10.99
C ILE A 897 4.38 19.47 11.66
N ASP A 898 3.43 18.89 12.36
CA ASP A 898 3.59 17.61 13.04
C ASP A 898 3.93 16.47 12.04
N LYS A 899 3.34 16.50 10.83
CA LYS A 899 3.71 15.58 9.74
C LYS A 899 5.17 15.76 9.29
N LEU A 900 5.64 17.00 9.14
CA LEU A 900 7.04 17.29 8.80
C LEU A 900 8.00 16.82 9.91
N GLU A 901 7.66 17.06 11.17
CA GLU A 901 8.43 16.57 12.33
C GLU A 901 8.48 15.04 12.36
N LYS A 902 7.35 14.34 12.17
CA LYS A 902 7.28 12.87 12.03
C LYS A 902 8.10 12.37 10.85
N SER A 903 8.13 13.09 9.74
CA SER A 903 8.88 12.68 8.54
C SER A 903 10.38 12.80 8.76
N ARG A 904 10.86 13.85 9.45
CA ARG A 904 12.28 14.11 9.73
C ARG A 904 12.99 13.01 10.55
N VAL A 905 12.23 12.18 11.25
CA VAL A 905 12.76 11.01 11.98
C VAL A 905 12.64 9.71 11.15
N THR A 906 12.70 9.83 9.82
CA THR A 906 12.66 8.68 8.89
C THR A 906 13.80 8.76 7.88
N ASN A 907 14.38 7.61 7.53
CA ASN A 907 15.45 7.52 6.52
C ASN A 907 14.95 7.96 5.13
N GLN A 908 13.69 7.68 4.81
CA GLN A 908 13.06 8.01 3.53
C GLN A 908 13.01 9.53 3.29
N TYR A 909 12.65 10.31 4.32
CA TYR A 909 12.65 11.77 4.22
C TYR A 909 14.02 12.30 3.83
N TRP A 910 15.06 11.90 4.55
CA TRP A 910 16.42 12.39 4.29
C TRP A 910 16.98 11.91 2.96
N LEU A 911 16.64 10.67 2.54
CA LEU A 911 17.02 10.17 1.22
C LEU A 911 16.45 11.05 0.09
N ALA A 912 15.18 11.49 0.24
CA ALA A 912 14.52 12.36 -0.73
C ALA A 912 15.08 13.78 -0.70
N GLU A 913 15.16 14.40 0.49
CA GLU A 913 15.54 15.81 0.65
C GLU A 913 17.01 16.08 0.30
N LEU A 914 17.91 15.13 0.63
CA LEU A 914 19.33 15.29 0.34
C LEU A 914 19.70 14.93 -1.11
N SER A 915 18.78 14.28 -1.84
CA SER A 915 18.96 13.94 -3.26
C SER A 915 19.13 15.23 -4.10
N GLY A 916 20.23 15.33 -4.85
CA GLY A 916 20.57 16.52 -5.64
C GLY A 916 21.13 17.70 -4.83
N ALA A 917 21.25 17.59 -3.50
CA ALA A 917 21.69 18.72 -2.65
C ALA A 917 23.15 19.14 -2.90
N GLN A 918 24.01 18.24 -3.39
CA GLN A 918 25.37 18.61 -3.81
C GLN A 918 25.38 19.42 -5.12
N ALA A 919 24.37 19.22 -5.98
CA ALA A 919 24.24 19.97 -7.21
C ALA A 919 23.51 21.30 -7.00
N ASP A 920 22.50 21.31 -6.11
CA ASP A 920 21.71 22.49 -5.78
C ASP A 920 21.67 22.73 -4.26
N PRO A 921 22.58 23.54 -3.72
CA PRO A 921 22.65 23.85 -2.28
C PRO A 921 21.38 24.51 -1.71
N ARG A 922 20.53 25.13 -2.55
CA ARG A 922 19.25 25.73 -2.10
C ARG A 922 18.35 24.71 -1.42
N ARG A 923 18.48 23.42 -1.77
CA ARG A 923 17.77 22.31 -1.11
C ARG A 923 18.09 22.26 0.39
N LEU A 924 19.36 22.41 0.78
CA LEU A 924 19.74 22.44 2.20
C LEU A 924 19.12 23.63 2.95
N ASP A 925 19.09 24.78 2.30
CA ASP A 925 18.48 25.99 2.88
C ASP A 925 16.95 25.80 3.04
N PHE A 926 16.31 25.18 2.09
CA PHE A 926 14.88 24.88 2.18
C PHE A 926 14.56 23.85 3.29
N ILE A 927 15.37 22.79 3.45
CA ILE A 927 15.25 21.82 4.56
C ILE A 927 15.28 22.55 5.92
N ARG A 928 16.13 23.55 6.07
CA ARG A 928 16.21 24.37 7.31
C ARG A 928 15.00 25.28 7.48
N HIS A 929 14.44 25.73 6.37
CA HIS A 929 13.41 26.76 6.34
C HIS A 929 11.98 26.22 6.42
N ILE A 930 11.70 24.99 5.99
CA ILE A 930 10.33 24.49 5.78
C ILE A 930 9.44 24.56 7.03
N ILE A 931 9.92 24.13 8.21
CA ILE A 931 9.14 24.20 9.45
C ILE A 931 8.99 25.65 9.93
N PRO A 932 10.08 26.42 10.20
CA PRO A 932 9.91 27.79 10.68
C PRO A 932 9.25 28.71 9.64
N GLY A 933 9.32 28.38 8.35
CA GLY A 933 8.61 29.09 7.30
C GLY A 933 7.11 28.82 7.34
N THR A 934 6.68 27.56 7.57
CA THR A 934 5.27 27.19 7.75
C THR A 934 4.70 27.82 9.03
N GLU A 935 5.44 27.83 10.14
CA GLU A 935 5.02 28.46 11.39
C GLU A 935 4.72 29.96 11.23
N ARG A 936 5.49 30.67 10.42
CA ARG A 936 5.33 32.11 10.18
C ARG A 936 4.12 32.49 9.33
N VAL A 937 3.51 31.53 8.61
CA VAL A 937 2.36 31.84 7.73
C VAL A 937 1.21 32.41 8.54
N THR A 938 0.70 33.55 8.13
CA THR A 938 -0.42 34.28 8.75
C THR A 938 -1.69 34.24 7.90
N ALA A 939 -2.83 34.60 8.46
CA ALA A 939 -4.08 34.74 7.73
C ALA A 939 -3.95 35.74 6.54
N ALA A 940 -3.17 36.80 6.71
CA ALA A 940 -2.90 37.76 5.64
C ALA A 940 -2.06 37.16 4.50
N ASP A 941 -1.14 36.25 4.81
CA ASP A 941 -0.31 35.55 3.82
C ASP A 941 -1.16 34.58 3.00
N VAL A 942 -2.03 33.81 3.64
CA VAL A 942 -3.03 32.92 2.99
C VAL A 942 -3.92 33.71 2.02
N LYS A 943 -4.47 34.83 2.50
CA LYS A 943 -5.31 35.70 1.66
C LYS A 943 -4.52 36.27 0.46
N ARG A 944 -3.29 36.74 0.69
CA ARG A 944 -2.42 37.23 -0.38
C ARG A 944 -2.12 36.15 -1.42
N ALA A 945 -1.81 34.92 -0.98
CA ALA A 945 -1.60 33.78 -1.86
C ALA A 945 -2.86 33.48 -2.69
N ALA A 946 -4.05 33.47 -2.07
CA ALA A 946 -5.31 33.31 -2.78
C ALA A 946 -5.53 34.40 -3.83
N GLN A 947 -5.25 35.68 -3.49
CA GLN A 947 -5.34 36.81 -4.43
C GLN A 947 -4.38 36.70 -5.62
N LEU A 948 -3.22 36.09 -5.43
CA LEU A 948 -2.24 35.90 -6.49
C LEU A 948 -2.65 34.78 -7.45
N PHE A 949 -3.12 33.65 -6.93
CA PHE A 949 -3.23 32.39 -7.66
C PHE A 949 -4.67 31.94 -7.92
N LEU A 950 -5.61 32.05 -6.96
CA LEU A 950 -6.98 31.51 -7.10
C LEU A 950 -7.89 32.42 -7.94
N LYS A 951 -7.47 32.77 -9.16
CA LYS A 951 -8.23 33.63 -10.07
C LYS A 951 -9.07 32.80 -11.03
N ASP A 952 -10.35 33.16 -11.20
CA ASP A 952 -11.28 32.39 -12.05
C ASP A 952 -10.84 32.39 -13.52
N ASP A 953 -10.19 33.46 -13.99
CA ASP A 953 -9.63 33.60 -15.33
C ASP A 953 -8.31 32.83 -15.54
N LYS A 954 -7.79 32.19 -14.52
CA LYS A 954 -6.61 31.32 -14.55
C LYS A 954 -6.93 29.86 -14.29
N ALA A 955 -8.16 29.55 -13.93
CA ALA A 955 -8.58 28.19 -13.58
C ALA A 955 -8.65 27.28 -14.82
N TYR A 956 -7.99 26.14 -14.73
CA TYR A 956 -8.18 25.02 -15.65
C TYR A 956 -9.17 24.02 -15.03
N LYS A 957 -10.23 23.71 -15.75
CA LYS A 957 -11.32 22.85 -15.29
C LYS A 957 -11.38 21.59 -16.13
N LEU A 958 -11.60 20.46 -15.48
CA LEU A 958 -11.72 19.15 -16.08
C LEU A 958 -12.89 18.40 -15.42
N ALA A 959 -13.63 17.64 -16.21
CA ALA A 959 -14.61 16.69 -15.70
C ALA A 959 -14.47 15.36 -16.42
N VAL A 960 -14.66 14.26 -15.68
CA VAL A 960 -14.74 12.91 -16.22
C VAL A 960 -16.15 12.39 -15.96
N GLU A 961 -16.86 12.02 -17.00
CA GLU A 961 -18.25 11.54 -16.93
C GLU A 961 -18.44 10.17 -17.57
N PRO A 962 -19.53 9.44 -17.26
CA PRO A 962 -19.85 8.18 -17.92
C PRO A 962 -20.06 8.36 -19.44
N GLN A 963 -19.56 7.45 -20.24
CA GLN A 963 -19.75 7.43 -21.68
C GLN A 963 -21.25 7.29 -22.03
N GLY A 964 -21.74 8.13 -22.95
CA GLY A 964 -23.11 8.03 -23.47
C GLY A 964 -24.16 8.74 -22.62
N ARG A 965 -23.78 9.50 -21.60
CA ARG A 965 -24.70 10.40 -20.90
C ARG A 965 -25.28 11.41 -21.89
N LYS A 966 -26.62 11.46 -22.02
CA LYS A 966 -27.30 12.56 -22.66
C LYS A 966 -27.28 13.76 -21.71
N ALA A 967 -26.84 14.92 -22.18
CA ALA A 967 -27.01 16.15 -21.42
C ALA A 967 -28.49 16.22 -20.98
N ALA A 968 -28.73 16.46 -19.70
CA ALA A 968 -30.08 16.77 -19.25
C ALA A 968 -30.48 18.09 -19.88
N ASP A 969 -31.58 18.08 -20.65
CA ASP A 969 -32.19 19.28 -21.27
C ASP A 969 -32.62 20.26 -20.18
#